data_2d821188f745d9ab5137645304fa537d
#
_entry.id   2d821188f745d9ab5137645304fa537d
#
_cell.length_a   1.000
_cell.length_b   1.000
_cell.length_c   1.000
_cell.angle_alpha   90.00
_cell.angle_beta   90.00
_cell.angle_gamma   90.00
#
_symmetry.space_group_name_H-M   'P 1'
#
loop_
_entity.id
_entity.type
_entity.pdbx_description
1 polymer ?
#
loop_
_entity_poly.entity_id
_entity_poly.type
_entity_poly.pdbx_seq_one_letter_code
_entity_poly.pdbx_strand_id
1 'polypeptide(L)'
;MKFSLARTTQAAENLLRAVGPGFSPDANDAQSGGALDPEVCFFRTNRLFRRFRPSLAAATVAFLLLLPSAAQTTTYTPPTPEPVAPAAQQKPPGGKVIFSRSTDENGQTTTQTSPQAGPAAAPPAVQMANAPTAEDAERQAVTFTDFDLDVRLRTAEQHIAVRALLTVRNDGNTPLAHIPLQISSSLNWERIRVNVKDVAFPVATLNSDADHTGQLHEAAVLLAQPLAPGASLQLDVTYSGSIAPSAQRLLAIGTPEDVALHSDWDRIGVDFTGLRGFGNVVWYPVSSVPVILGDGARLFDEIGEHKLRLAGARFRLRLTVEFPHGHAPSVALINGHLAPLTVTDAGGLDEEVAGVATAGDGGETLGFEAPSLFVAIRTPRTGANTMIWVLPDDEAAVQDWTAAAATVTPFLQGWLGQRPRSQLTLLDLPDAQDAPYETGSMLATAIRPAGAEQLEGILAHALTHAWMESPRAWLSEGVAHFMGTLWIEKQRGREQALGTLEAARSALALAEPESPGQGVGQPLADAISPVYYRTKATYVLWMLRDVAGDPTLSAALRAYDPAADVSLGYSRDTGPSSFEKLLEQAGTRRDLSWFFADWVNADKGLPDLSIASVFPSPATAGEWLVTVNVANNGYASAEVPVTVRSGSNSVTQRVQVPARGKAAQRLLILGKPFEVQVNDGTIPETQASVHVTRLDQAAGDSPAATQP
;
A
#
# COMPACT_ATOMS: atom_id res chain seq x y z
N MET A 1 -2.12 -3.31 -29.69
CA MET A 1 -2.45 -2.28 -28.73
C MET A 1 -3.81 -2.42 -28.03
N LYS A 2 -4.87 -2.92 -28.67
CA LYS A 2 -6.19 -3.13 -28.01
C LYS A 2 -6.26 -4.33 -27.03
N PHE A 3 -5.37 -5.31 -27.14
CA PHE A 3 -5.32 -6.48 -26.23
C PHE A 3 -4.59 -6.19 -24.89
N SER A 4 -3.71 -5.22 -24.84
CA SER A 4 -2.98 -4.84 -23.64
C SER A 4 -3.85 -4.03 -22.66
N LEU A 5 -4.70 -3.13 -23.18
CA LEU A 5 -5.57 -2.30 -22.31
C LEU A 5 -6.66 -3.11 -21.59
N ALA A 6 -7.18 -4.18 -22.24
CA ALA A 6 -8.19 -5.05 -21.62
C ALA A 6 -7.62 -5.90 -20.47
N ARG A 7 -6.35 -6.30 -20.57
CA ARG A 7 -5.68 -7.04 -19.48
C ARG A 7 -5.32 -6.16 -18.29
N THR A 8 -4.90 -4.92 -18.51
CA THR A 8 -4.61 -3.96 -17.44
C THR A 8 -5.87 -3.55 -16.68
N THR A 9 -6.99 -3.37 -17.36
CA THR A 9 -8.27 -3.03 -16.71
C THR A 9 -8.78 -4.21 -15.86
N GLN A 10 -8.61 -5.44 -16.35
CA GLN A 10 -9.01 -6.65 -15.61
C GLN A 10 -8.09 -6.92 -14.41
N ALA A 11 -6.79 -6.64 -14.53
CA ALA A 11 -5.84 -6.76 -13.43
C ALA A 11 -6.13 -5.72 -12.34
N ALA A 12 -6.45 -4.48 -12.71
CA ALA A 12 -6.87 -3.44 -11.78
C ALA A 12 -8.20 -3.78 -11.06
N GLU A 13 -9.20 -4.30 -11.79
CA GLU A 13 -10.47 -4.76 -11.19
C GLU A 13 -10.30 -5.96 -10.24
N ASN A 14 -9.32 -6.81 -10.50
CA ASN A 14 -9.05 -7.97 -9.66
C ASN A 14 -8.18 -7.61 -8.43
N LEU A 15 -7.25 -6.67 -8.57
CA LEU A 15 -6.52 -6.09 -7.44
C LEU A 15 -7.50 -5.45 -6.42
N LEU A 16 -8.53 -4.79 -6.93
CA LEU A 16 -9.62 -4.19 -6.16
C LEU A 16 -10.37 -5.15 -5.24
N ARG A 17 -10.54 -6.38 -5.68
CA ARG A 17 -11.21 -7.41 -4.88
C ARG A 17 -10.30 -8.02 -3.82
N ALA A 18 -8.98 -7.92 -4.01
CA ALA A 18 -7.99 -8.53 -3.14
C ALA A 18 -7.69 -7.72 -1.87
N VAL A 19 -7.99 -6.44 -1.85
CA VAL A 19 -7.52 -5.51 -0.83
C VAL A 19 -8.52 -5.30 0.32
N GLY A 20 -9.74 -5.85 0.25
CA GLY A 20 -10.75 -5.62 1.27
C GLY A 20 -11.43 -6.89 1.81
N PRO A 21 -11.02 -7.43 2.95
CA PRO A 21 -11.88 -8.33 3.68
C PRO A 21 -12.88 -7.53 4.50
N GLY A 22 -14.15 -7.53 4.11
CA GLY A 22 -15.20 -6.98 4.97
C GLY A 22 -16.40 -6.36 4.28
N PHE A 23 -16.47 -6.29 2.96
CA PHE A 23 -17.65 -5.76 2.30
C PHE A 23 -18.25 -6.77 1.31
N SER A 24 -19.36 -7.39 1.72
CA SER A 24 -20.24 -8.15 0.83
C SER A 24 -20.92 -7.21 -0.17
N PRO A 25 -21.14 -7.62 -1.44
CA PRO A 25 -21.80 -6.80 -2.45
C PRO A 25 -23.32 -6.65 -2.27
N ASP A 26 -23.93 -7.28 -1.28
CA ASP A 26 -25.40 -7.36 -1.13
C ASP A 26 -25.95 -6.54 0.04
N ALA A 27 -25.55 -5.29 0.16
CA ALA A 27 -26.31 -4.35 0.97
C ALA A 27 -26.67 -3.13 0.10
N ASN A 28 -27.92 -3.11 -0.33
CA ASN A 28 -28.61 -1.88 -0.64
C ASN A 28 -28.68 -1.05 0.64
N ASP A 29 -27.71 -0.14 0.81
CA ASP A 29 -27.95 1.11 1.50
C ASP A 29 -26.75 2.02 1.27
N ALA A 30 -26.99 3.13 0.65
CA ALA A 30 -26.08 4.23 0.53
C ALA A 30 -25.85 4.84 1.91
N GLN A 31 -24.60 5.00 2.32
CA GLN A 31 -24.08 5.65 3.52
C GLN A 31 -23.47 4.69 4.55
N SER A 32 -22.30 4.17 4.28
CA SER A 32 -21.36 3.80 5.33
C SER A 32 -19.94 3.91 4.79
N GLY A 33 -19.25 4.97 5.18
CA GLY A 33 -17.81 5.10 4.99
C GLY A 33 -17.10 4.10 5.90
N GLY A 34 -16.70 2.95 5.36
CA GLY A 34 -15.79 2.04 6.07
C GLY A 34 -14.35 2.54 5.94
N ALA A 35 -13.57 2.40 6.98
CA ALA A 35 -12.15 2.67 6.94
C ALA A 35 -11.50 1.79 5.87
N LEU A 36 -10.97 2.41 4.84
CA LEU A 36 -10.22 1.78 3.76
C LEU A 36 -8.79 2.31 3.84
N ASP A 37 -7.84 1.42 3.63
CA ASP A 37 -6.45 1.80 3.45
C ASP A 37 -6.33 2.84 2.32
N PRO A 38 -5.46 3.85 2.40
CA PRO A 38 -5.27 4.87 1.36
C PRO A 38 -4.99 4.26 -0.01
N GLU A 39 -4.33 3.12 -0.06
CA GLU A 39 -4.12 2.36 -1.30
C GLU A 39 -5.44 1.80 -1.89
N VAL A 40 -6.48 1.62 -1.08
CA VAL A 40 -7.81 1.12 -1.48
C VAL A 40 -8.74 2.25 -1.94
N CYS A 41 -8.56 3.46 -1.43
CA CYS A 41 -9.39 4.60 -1.80
C CYS A 41 -9.25 5.00 -3.27
N PHE A 42 -8.10 4.74 -3.86
CA PHE A 42 -7.85 4.93 -5.29
C PHE A 42 -8.87 4.23 -6.19
N PHE A 43 -9.50 3.20 -5.69
CA PHE A 43 -10.37 2.31 -6.45
C PHE A 43 -11.87 2.56 -6.25
N ARG A 44 -12.25 3.39 -5.29
CA ARG A 44 -13.66 3.77 -5.11
C ARG A 44 -14.22 4.51 -6.32
N THR A 45 -13.35 5.21 -7.05
CA THR A 45 -13.68 5.97 -8.25
C THR A 45 -14.17 5.11 -9.42
N ASN A 46 -13.67 3.88 -9.56
CA ASN A 46 -14.07 2.99 -10.66
C ASN A 46 -15.48 2.40 -10.52
N ARG A 47 -16.12 2.44 -9.34
CA ARG A 47 -17.53 2.01 -9.18
C ARG A 47 -18.55 3.00 -9.71
N LEU A 48 -18.22 4.28 -9.75
CA LEU A 48 -19.13 5.32 -10.29
C LEU A 48 -19.27 5.22 -11.81
N PHE A 49 -18.26 4.76 -12.53
CA PHE A 49 -18.32 4.55 -13.98
C PHE A 49 -19.29 3.43 -14.43
N ARG A 50 -19.70 2.53 -13.52
CA ARG A 50 -20.67 1.47 -13.87
C ARG A 50 -22.14 1.92 -13.89
N ARG A 51 -22.48 3.12 -13.42
CA ARG A 51 -23.89 3.58 -13.39
C ARG A 51 -24.36 4.33 -14.64
N PHE A 52 -23.49 4.63 -15.59
CA PHE A 52 -23.86 5.23 -16.86
C PHE A 52 -23.68 4.24 -18.01
N ARG A 53 -24.60 3.28 -18.15
CA ARG A 53 -24.87 2.63 -19.42
C ARG A 53 -26.17 3.22 -19.98
N PRO A 54 -26.15 3.88 -21.14
CA PRO A 54 -27.38 4.13 -21.85
C PRO A 54 -27.91 2.79 -22.40
N SER A 55 -29.15 2.47 -22.03
CA SER A 55 -29.95 1.44 -22.68
C SER A 55 -30.15 1.82 -24.14
N LEU A 56 -29.65 1.02 -25.06
CA LEU A 56 -30.16 0.98 -26.44
C LEU A 56 -30.44 -0.47 -26.81
N ALA A 57 -31.70 -0.66 -27.16
CA ALA A 57 -32.32 -1.91 -27.54
C ALA A 57 -31.86 -2.39 -28.94
N ALA A 58 -31.93 -3.69 -29.05
CA ALA A 58 -31.87 -4.55 -30.21
C ALA A 58 -32.20 -3.99 -31.60
N ALA A 59 -31.41 -4.40 -32.59
CA ALA A 59 -31.93 -4.86 -33.88
C ALA A 59 -30.89 -5.77 -34.55
N THR A 60 -31.29 -6.98 -34.73
CA THR A 60 -30.82 -8.04 -35.61
C THR A 60 -30.61 -7.54 -37.05
N VAL A 61 -29.57 -8.03 -37.77
CA VAL A 61 -29.69 -8.68 -39.10
C VAL A 61 -28.33 -9.29 -39.49
N ALA A 62 -28.37 -10.56 -39.81
CA ALA A 62 -27.34 -11.31 -40.50
C ALA A 62 -27.36 -10.99 -42.00
N PHE A 63 -26.24 -11.02 -42.70
CA PHE A 63 -26.06 -11.68 -43.99
C PHE A 63 -24.58 -11.69 -44.43
N LEU A 64 -24.09 -12.88 -44.68
CA LEU A 64 -23.17 -13.45 -45.62
C LEU A 64 -22.56 -12.54 -46.73
N LEU A 65 -21.28 -12.65 -47.02
CA LEU A 65 -20.69 -13.43 -48.12
C LEU A 65 -19.21 -13.06 -48.35
N LEU A 66 -18.45 -14.08 -48.58
CA LEU A 66 -17.11 -14.22 -49.13
C LEU A 66 -16.82 -13.38 -50.37
N LEU A 67 -15.61 -12.88 -50.57
CA LEU A 67 -14.67 -13.18 -51.64
C LEU A 67 -13.37 -12.31 -51.54
N PRO A 68 -12.30 -12.64 -52.25
CA PRO A 68 -10.95 -12.54 -51.73
C PRO A 68 -10.10 -11.42 -52.36
N SER A 69 -8.98 -11.18 -51.63
CA SER A 69 -7.68 -10.81 -52.18
C SER A 69 -7.53 -9.62 -53.13
N ALA A 70 -6.73 -8.71 -52.74
CA ALA A 70 -5.59 -8.20 -53.52
C ALA A 70 -4.61 -7.48 -52.58
N ALA A 71 -3.45 -8.04 -52.42
CA ALA A 71 -2.31 -7.39 -51.84
C ALA A 71 -1.93 -6.19 -52.71
N GLN A 72 -2.10 -4.97 -52.17
CA GLN A 72 -1.43 -3.80 -52.71
C GLN A 72 -0.32 -3.39 -51.73
N THR A 73 0.90 -3.69 -52.13
CA THR A 73 2.13 -3.16 -51.62
C THR A 73 2.15 -1.66 -51.90
N THR A 74 1.83 -0.84 -50.89
CA THR A 74 2.12 0.58 -50.94
C THR A 74 3.53 0.80 -50.40
N THR A 75 4.44 1.10 -51.30
CA THR A 75 5.77 1.61 -51.03
C THR A 75 5.63 2.96 -50.32
N TYR A 76 6.06 3.02 -49.06
CA TYR A 76 6.17 4.26 -48.31
C TYR A 76 7.36 5.06 -48.83
N THR A 77 7.11 6.21 -49.43
CA THR A 77 8.12 7.23 -49.77
C THR A 77 8.16 8.23 -48.62
N PRO A 78 9.28 8.40 -47.93
CA PRO A 78 9.36 9.42 -46.89
C PRO A 78 9.23 10.84 -47.47
N PRO A 79 8.51 11.74 -46.80
CA PRO A 79 8.40 13.13 -47.27
C PRO A 79 9.75 13.84 -47.25
N THR A 80 10.02 14.54 -48.30
CA THR A 80 11.16 15.45 -48.47
C THR A 80 11.10 16.53 -47.37
N PRO A 81 12.19 16.84 -46.67
CA PRO A 81 12.18 17.90 -45.67
C PRO A 81 11.94 19.27 -46.35
N GLU A 82 10.94 19.99 -45.87
CA GLU A 82 10.71 21.40 -46.24
C GLU A 82 11.89 22.25 -45.76
N PRO A 83 12.24 23.29 -46.53
CA PRO A 83 13.35 24.17 -46.14
C PRO A 83 13.00 24.96 -44.87
N VAL A 84 13.87 24.83 -43.89
CA VAL A 84 13.80 25.57 -42.63
C VAL A 84 13.88 27.08 -42.92
N ALA A 85 12.81 27.78 -42.58
CA ALA A 85 12.83 29.26 -42.60
C ALA A 85 13.87 29.79 -41.59
N PRO A 86 14.57 30.88 -41.91
CA PRO A 86 15.60 31.41 -41.03
C PRO A 86 14.98 31.79 -39.66
N ALA A 87 15.64 31.39 -38.58
CA ALA A 87 15.24 31.64 -37.21
C ALA A 87 15.00 33.15 -37.01
N ALA A 88 13.78 33.48 -36.62
CA ALA A 88 13.44 34.84 -36.18
C ALA A 88 14.30 35.15 -34.96
N GLN A 89 15.04 36.26 -35.03
CA GLN A 89 15.81 36.75 -33.90
C GLN A 89 14.91 36.93 -32.69
N GLN A 90 15.20 36.20 -31.63
CA GLN A 90 14.55 36.37 -30.34
C GLN A 90 14.77 37.77 -29.81
N LYS A 91 13.70 38.51 -29.68
CA LYS A 91 13.65 39.77 -29.00
C LYS A 91 14.08 39.59 -27.55
N PRO A 92 14.92 40.43 -26.94
CA PRO A 92 15.34 40.24 -25.56
C PRO A 92 14.14 40.27 -24.61
N PRO A 93 14.14 39.45 -23.54
CA PRO A 93 13.07 39.41 -22.54
C PRO A 93 13.17 40.70 -21.71
N GLY A 94 12.21 41.53 -21.81
CA GLY A 94 12.22 42.68 -20.95
C GLY A 94 11.15 43.69 -21.22
N GLY A 95 10.09 43.58 -20.55
CA GLY A 95 9.10 44.61 -20.40
C GLY A 95 8.00 44.08 -19.52
N LYS A 96 7.97 44.49 -18.25
CA LYS A 96 6.81 44.32 -17.41
C LYS A 96 5.61 44.86 -18.14
N VAL A 97 4.58 44.00 -18.33
CA VAL A 97 3.28 44.46 -18.79
C VAL A 97 2.68 45.29 -17.67
N ILE A 98 2.68 46.58 -17.83
CA ILE A 98 2.13 47.55 -16.84
C ILE A 98 0.64 47.79 -17.04
N PHE A 99 0.07 47.32 -18.14
CA PHE A 99 -1.36 47.36 -18.38
C PHE A 99 -1.77 46.27 -19.37
N SER A 100 -2.97 45.72 -19.21
CA SER A 100 -3.60 44.88 -20.21
C SER A 100 -4.89 45.58 -20.69
N ARG A 101 -5.20 45.43 -21.99
CA ARG A 101 -6.41 45.97 -22.60
C ARG A 101 -7.18 44.80 -23.25
N SER A 102 -8.38 44.61 -22.85
CA SER A 102 -9.31 43.66 -23.47
C SER A 102 -10.54 44.40 -24.01
N THR A 103 -11.00 43.99 -25.18
CA THR A 103 -12.21 44.53 -25.81
C THR A 103 -13.22 43.38 -25.89
N ASP A 104 -14.43 43.58 -25.40
CA ASP A 104 -15.51 42.59 -25.46
C ASP A 104 -16.18 42.55 -26.85
N GLU A 105 -17.06 41.62 -27.07
CA GLU A 105 -17.79 41.45 -28.34
C GLU A 105 -18.71 42.65 -28.68
N ASN A 106 -18.96 43.56 -27.75
CA ASN A 106 -19.73 44.77 -27.91
C ASN A 106 -18.86 46.03 -28.14
N GLY A 107 -17.51 45.84 -28.27
CA GLY A 107 -16.60 46.94 -28.56
C GLY A 107 -16.18 47.78 -27.35
N GLN A 108 -16.56 47.35 -26.12
CA GLN A 108 -16.18 48.04 -24.89
C GLN A 108 -14.78 47.63 -24.47
N THR A 109 -13.90 48.57 -24.30
CA THR A 109 -12.47 48.34 -23.98
C THR A 109 -12.21 48.63 -22.51
N THR A 110 -11.72 47.63 -21.79
CA THR A 110 -11.33 47.75 -20.40
C THR A 110 -9.80 47.70 -20.27
N THR A 111 -9.24 48.70 -19.59
CA THR A 111 -7.78 48.78 -19.32
C THR A 111 -7.54 48.54 -17.83
N GLN A 112 -6.75 47.54 -17.47
CA GLN A 112 -6.33 47.28 -16.09
C GLN A 112 -4.87 47.68 -15.90
N THR A 113 -4.62 48.49 -14.90
CA THR A 113 -3.24 48.86 -14.44
C THR A 113 -2.94 48.04 -13.18
N SER A 114 -1.81 47.35 -13.17
CA SER A 114 -1.38 46.56 -11.97
C SER A 114 -0.81 47.51 -10.89
N PRO A 115 -1.15 47.32 -9.62
CA PRO A 115 -0.57 48.05 -8.50
C PRO A 115 0.92 47.72 -8.32
N GLN A 116 1.63 48.64 -7.74
CA GLN A 116 3.08 48.69 -7.58
C GLN A 116 3.60 47.56 -6.68
N ALA A 117 4.71 46.97 -7.04
CA ALA A 117 5.34 45.83 -6.43
C ALA A 117 5.83 46.09 -5.00
N GLY A 118 5.62 45.10 -4.14
CA GLY A 118 6.33 44.92 -2.89
C GLY A 118 7.80 44.51 -3.06
N PRO A 119 8.59 44.41 -1.97
CA PRO A 119 10.05 44.26 -2.01
C PRO A 119 10.53 43.04 -2.80
N ALA A 120 11.63 43.19 -3.47
CA ALA A 120 12.21 42.25 -4.41
C ALA A 120 12.41 40.85 -3.79
N ALA A 121 11.78 39.86 -4.38
CA ALA A 121 12.10 38.47 -4.13
C ALA A 121 13.55 38.17 -4.57
N ALA A 122 14.21 37.27 -3.84
CA ALA A 122 15.50 36.72 -4.21
C ALA A 122 15.53 36.23 -5.67
N PRO A 123 16.67 36.30 -6.37
CA PRO A 123 16.73 35.85 -7.75
C PRO A 123 16.29 34.38 -7.85
N PRO A 124 15.40 34.05 -8.80
CA PRO A 124 14.99 32.67 -9.01
C PRO A 124 16.21 31.82 -9.37
N ALA A 125 16.32 30.65 -8.79
CA ALA A 125 17.26 29.62 -9.20
C ALA A 125 17.17 29.48 -10.74
N VAL A 126 18.29 29.52 -11.43
CA VAL A 126 18.35 29.46 -12.89
C VAL A 126 17.87 28.07 -13.30
N GLN A 127 16.63 27.95 -13.74
CA GLN A 127 16.15 26.76 -14.44
C GLN A 127 16.89 26.67 -15.77
N MET A 128 17.91 25.83 -15.83
CA MET A 128 18.56 25.51 -17.10
C MET A 128 17.64 24.50 -17.83
N ALA A 129 17.16 24.89 -19.00
CA ALA A 129 16.29 24.07 -19.86
C ALA A 129 16.89 22.74 -20.34
N ASN A 130 18.13 22.43 -19.96
CA ASN A 130 18.86 21.17 -20.21
C ASN A 130 19.72 20.79 -19.00
N ALA A 131 19.19 20.90 -17.79
CA ALA A 131 19.88 20.35 -16.62
C ALA A 131 20.00 18.82 -16.77
N PRO A 132 21.18 18.23 -16.49
CA PRO A 132 21.29 16.77 -16.48
C PRO A 132 20.33 16.22 -15.42
N THR A 133 19.35 15.43 -15.86
CA THR A 133 18.53 14.63 -14.95
C THR A 133 19.34 13.42 -14.52
N ALA A 134 19.20 13.01 -13.26
CA ALA A 134 19.80 11.76 -12.80
C ALA A 134 19.22 10.55 -13.57
N GLU A 135 20.01 9.51 -13.71
CA GLU A 135 19.55 8.24 -14.28
C GLU A 135 18.79 7.41 -13.23
N ASP A 136 17.89 6.53 -13.65
CA ASP A 136 17.13 5.65 -12.74
C ASP A 136 18.07 4.77 -11.89
N ALA A 137 19.18 4.32 -12.46
CA ALA A 137 20.18 3.56 -11.73
C ALA A 137 20.83 4.37 -10.58
N GLU A 138 21.03 5.68 -10.75
CA GLU A 138 21.52 6.57 -9.69
C GLU A 138 20.45 6.76 -8.60
N ARG A 139 19.16 6.92 -8.98
CA ARG A 139 18.06 7.05 -8.03
C ARG A 139 17.91 5.80 -7.18
N GLN A 140 18.00 4.62 -7.79
CA GLN A 140 17.93 3.34 -7.09
C GLN A 140 19.15 3.07 -6.21
N ALA A 141 20.32 3.62 -6.55
CA ALA A 141 21.54 3.41 -5.77
C ALA A 141 21.59 4.24 -4.47
N VAL A 142 20.83 5.30 -4.35
CA VAL A 142 20.83 6.18 -3.15
C VAL A 142 19.90 5.63 -2.08
N THR A 143 20.45 5.26 -0.92
CA THR A 143 19.69 4.85 0.28
C THR A 143 19.92 5.85 1.40
N PHE A 144 18.84 6.35 1.99
CA PHE A 144 18.90 7.21 3.16
C PHE A 144 19.03 6.34 4.42
N THR A 145 20.02 6.62 5.25
CA THR A 145 20.29 5.88 6.50
C THR A 145 20.02 6.69 7.76
N ASP A 146 19.98 8.02 7.63
CA ASP A 146 19.70 8.91 8.77
C ASP A 146 19.03 10.20 8.27
N PHE A 147 17.96 10.61 8.98
CA PHE A 147 17.28 11.88 8.81
C PHE A 147 17.29 12.64 10.13
N ASP A 148 17.76 13.88 10.13
CA ASP A 148 17.63 14.83 11.25
C ASP A 148 16.98 16.11 10.70
N LEU A 149 15.66 16.23 10.89
CA LEU A 149 14.82 17.27 10.29
C LEU A 149 14.48 18.34 11.34
N ASP A 150 14.64 19.60 10.96
CA ASP A 150 14.12 20.78 11.67
C ASP A 150 13.01 21.37 10.79
N VAL A 151 11.75 21.14 11.19
CA VAL A 151 10.54 21.47 10.43
C VAL A 151 9.84 22.64 11.08
N ARG A 152 9.57 23.68 10.30
CA ARG A 152 8.79 24.84 10.72
C ARG A 152 7.54 24.95 9.87
N LEU A 153 6.38 24.92 10.50
CA LEU A 153 5.08 25.12 9.88
C LEU A 153 4.54 26.50 10.20
N ARG A 154 4.01 27.19 9.20
CA ARG A 154 3.18 28.38 9.36
C ARG A 154 1.79 28.05 8.85
N THR A 155 0.90 27.71 9.78
CA THR A 155 -0.39 27.11 9.44
C THR A 155 -1.30 28.06 8.69
N ALA A 156 -1.28 29.37 8.98
CA ALA A 156 -2.07 30.39 8.28
C ALA A 156 -1.63 30.58 6.82
N GLU A 157 -0.33 30.40 6.52
CA GLU A 157 0.25 30.55 5.20
C GLU A 157 0.29 29.23 4.40
N GLN A 158 -0.15 28.13 5.00
CA GLN A 158 -0.02 26.77 4.46
C GLN A 158 1.46 26.42 4.11
N HIS A 159 2.39 27.01 4.85
CA HIS A 159 3.81 27.02 4.51
C HIS A 159 4.62 26.07 5.39
N ILE A 160 5.58 25.41 4.77
CA ILE A 160 6.60 24.58 5.41
C ILE A 160 8.00 25.09 5.05
N ALA A 161 8.89 25.13 6.04
CA ALA A 161 10.33 25.33 5.83
C ALA A 161 11.07 24.21 6.56
N VAL A 162 12.00 23.57 5.89
CA VAL A 162 12.73 22.44 6.44
C VAL A 162 14.24 22.62 6.25
N ARG A 163 14.99 22.35 7.33
CA ARG A 163 16.41 22.05 7.26
C ARG A 163 16.61 20.59 7.60
N ALA A 164 17.27 19.84 6.74
CA ALA A 164 17.53 18.43 6.94
C ALA A 164 19.03 18.12 6.89
N LEU A 165 19.52 17.41 7.90
CA LEU A 165 20.80 16.71 7.85
C LEU A 165 20.50 15.27 7.46
N LEU A 166 21.00 14.86 6.31
CA LEU A 166 20.75 13.56 5.71
C LEU A 166 22.04 12.78 5.64
N THR A 167 21.99 11.48 5.96
CA THR A 167 23.07 10.57 5.61
C THR A 167 22.57 9.65 4.52
N VAL A 168 23.25 9.67 3.37
CA VAL A 168 22.96 8.81 2.22
C VAL A 168 24.09 7.84 1.99
N ARG A 169 23.76 6.62 1.53
CA ARG A 169 24.71 5.57 1.19
C ARG A 169 24.49 5.16 -0.27
N ASN A 170 25.59 4.86 -0.96
CA ASN A 170 25.54 4.29 -2.30
C ASN A 170 25.43 2.77 -2.20
N ASP A 171 24.25 2.22 -2.42
CA ASP A 171 24.00 0.79 -2.44
C ASP A 171 24.10 0.19 -3.87
N GLY A 172 24.43 1.03 -4.86
CA GLY A 172 24.69 0.60 -6.23
C GLY A 172 26.07 -0.02 -6.42
N ASN A 173 26.32 -0.54 -7.62
CA ASN A 173 27.57 -1.21 -7.99
C ASN A 173 28.60 -0.25 -8.64
N THR A 174 28.22 1.00 -8.90
CA THR A 174 29.04 2.02 -9.57
C THR A 174 29.19 3.25 -8.69
N PRO A 175 30.33 3.99 -8.78
CA PRO A 175 30.49 5.26 -8.10
C PRO A 175 29.46 6.29 -8.61
N LEU A 176 28.82 7.01 -7.69
CA LEU A 176 27.83 8.06 -8.00
C LEU A 176 28.53 9.42 -8.14
N ALA A 177 28.39 10.05 -9.31
CA ALA A 177 28.84 11.42 -9.54
C ALA A 177 27.80 12.45 -9.07
N HIS A 178 26.55 12.03 -8.98
CA HIS A 178 25.42 12.85 -8.55
C HIS A 178 24.64 12.13 -7.45
N ILE A 179 24.06 12.89 -6.54
CA ILE A 179 23.05 12.38 -5.60
C ILE A 179 21.71 13.01 -6.00
N PRO A 180 20.76 12.25 -6.56
CA PRO A 180 19.43 12.74 -6.84
C PRO A 180 18.62 12.87 -5.54
N LEU A 181 18.08 14.08 -5.32
CA LEU A 181 17.18 14.37 -4.21
C LEU A 181 15.88 14.93 -4.78
N GLN A 182 14.75 14.37 -4.35
CA GLN A 182 13.42 14.73 -4.84
C GLN A 182 12.54 15.20 -3.68
N ILE A 183 11.72 16.21 -3.94
CA ILE A 183 10.64 16.71 -3.07
C ILE A 183 9.42 17.03 -3.94
N SER A 184 8.25 17.23 -3.32
CA SER A 184 7.04 17.70 -4.00
C SER A 184 7.34 18.92 -4.89
N SER A 185 6.68 19.02 -6.05
CA SER A 185 6.80 20.20 -6.91
C SER A 185 6.21 21.47 -6.29
N SER A 186 5.48 21.36 -5.20
CA SER A 186 5.00 22.49 -4.39
C SER A 186 6.10 23.11 -3.49
N LEU A 187 7.25 22.44 -3.38
CA LEU A 187 8.40 22.83 -2.58
C LEU A 187 9.60 23.22 -3.48
N ASN A 188 10.47 24.08 -2.96
CA ASN A 188 11.63 24.57 -3.68
C ASN A 188 12.92 24.35 -2.89
N TRP A 189 13.94 23.80 -3.55
CA TRP A 189 15.28 23.69 -3.00
C TRP A 189 15.90 25.07 -2.86
N GLU A 190 16.42 25.39 -1.67
CA GLU A 190 17.06 26.68 -1.39
C GLU A 190 18.58 26.55 -1.33
N ARG A 191 19.08 25.53 -0.64
CA ARG A 191 20.49 25.31 -0.46
C ARG A 191 20.82 23.85 -0.20
N ILE A 192 21.92 23.38 -0.78
CA ILE A 192 22.48 22.05 -0.52
C ILE A 192 23.97 22.17 -0.25
N ARG A 193 24.43 21.51 0.82
CA ARG A 193 25.83 21.44 1.23
C ARG A 193 26.28 20.00 1.38
N VAL A 194 27.52 19.76 0.95
CA VAL A 194 28.25 18.52 1.19
C VAL A 194 29.47 18.85 2.06
N ASN A 195 29.60 18.18 3.20
CA ASN A 195 30.69 18.46 4.15
C ASN A 195 30.83 19.98 4.44
N VAL A 196 29.71 20.64 4.74
CA VAL A 196 29.61 22.07 5.11
C VAL A 196 29.89 23.04 3.95
N LYS A 197 30.21 22.58 2.73
CA LYS A 197 30.45 23.39 1.54
C LYS A 197 29.22 23.42 0.64
N ASP A 198 28.85 24.61 0.20
CA ASP A 198 27.80 24.75 -0.81
C ASP A 198 28.23 24.07 -2.12
N VAL A 199 27.30 23.32 -2.72
CA VAL A 199 27.50 22.58 -3.96
C VAL A 199 26.49 22.99 -5.01
N ALA A 200 26.82 22.81 -6.29
CA ALA A 200 25.87 23.03 -7.36
C ALA A 200 24.85 21.87 -7.41
N PHE A 201 23.59 22.21 -7.64
CA PHE A 201 22.49 21.28 -7.78
C PHE A 201 21.50 21.79 -8.85
N PRO A 202 21.69 21.47 -10.12
CA PRO A 202 20.67 21.76 -11.12
C PRO A 202 19.36 21.08 -10.73
N VAL A 203 18.23 21.79 -10.91
CA VAL A 203 16.89 21.31 -10.55
C VAL A 203 16.10 21.04 -11.81
N ALA A 204 15.45 19.87 -11.88
CA ALA A 204 14.53 19.49 -12.93
C ALA A 204 13.17 19.16 -12.33
N THR A 205 12.08 19.34 -13.10
CA THR A 205 10.76 18.85 -12.73
C THR A 205 10.53 17.50 -13.40
N LEU A 206 10.22 16.49 -12.61
CA LEU A 206 9.89 15.14 -13.05
C LEU A 206 8.39 14.89 -12.93
N ASN A 207 7.79 14.24 -13.92
CA ASN A 207 6.42 13.74 -13.77
C ASN A 207 6.46 12.43 -12.96
N SER A 208 5.84 12.45 -11.80
CA SER A 208 5.75 11.28 -10.93
C SER A 208 4.51 11.38 -10.04
N ASP A 209 3.68 10.35 -10.10
CA ASP A 209 2.47 10.24 -9.28
C ASP A 209 2.75 9.75 -7.86
N ALA A 210 4.03 9.64 -7.47
CA ALA A 210 4.44 9.48 -6.08
C ALA A 210 4.07 10.69 -5.20
N ASP A 211 3.75 11.84 -5.83
CA ASP A 211 3.28 13.07 -5.17
C ASP A 211 1.89 13.48 -5.66
N HIS A 212 1.07 14.07 -4.80
CA HIS A 212 -0.30 14.49 -5.10
C HIS A 212 -0.40 15.55 -6.24
N THR A 213 0.69 16.28 -6.49
CA THR A 213 0.76 17.22 -7.62
C THR A 213 1.00 16.52 -8.96
N GLY A 214 1.35 15.22 -8.97
CA GLY A 214 1.80 14.49 -10.15
C GLY A 214 3.23 14.84 -10.60
N GLN A 215 3.96 15.62 -9.81
CA GLN A 215 5.29 16.11 -10.17
C GLN A 215 6.21 16.23 -8.95
N LEU A 216 7.51 16.03 -9.19
CA LEU A 216 8.60 16.21 -8.21
C LEU A 216 9.62 17.21 -8.71
N HIS A 217 10.22 17.98 -7.81
CA HIS A 217 11.42 18.76 -8.06
C HIS A 217 12.67 17.96 -7.67
N GLU A 218 13.43 17.52 -8.68
CA GLU A 218 14.68 16.78 -8.48
C GLU A 218 15.89 17.70 -8.54
N ALA A 219 16.70 17.71 -7.48
CA ALA A 219 18.01 18.31 -7.44
C ALA A 219 19.08 17.24 -7.72
N ALA A 220 19.84 17.38 -8.80
CA ALA A 220 21.02 16.54 -9.05
C ALA A 220 22.23 17.14 -8.34
N VAL A 221 22.55 16.67 -7.14
CA VAL A 221 23.64 17.20 -6.31
C VAL A 221 24.98 16.79 -6.88
N LEU A 222 25.78 17.74 -7.40
CA LEU A 222 27.07 17.47 -8.02
C LEU A 222 28.15 17.22 -6.97
N LEU A 223 28.78 16.04 -7.00
CA LEU A 223 29.86 15.68 -6.10
C LEU A 223 31.22 16.03 -6.68
N ALA A 224 32.09 16.67 -5.87
CA ALA A 224 33.48 16.94 -6.27
C ALA A 224 34.30 15.67 -6.45
N GLN A 225 33.94 14.60 -5.76
CA GLN A 225 34.47 13.25 -5.92
C GLN A 225 33.31 12.26 -5.91
N PRO A 226 33.25 11.31 -6.84
CA PRO A 226 32.21 10.32 -6.88
C PRO A 226 32.12 9.50 -5.58
N LEU A 227 30.89 9.23 -5.11
CA LEU A 227 30.64 8.40 -3.95
C LEU A 227 30.78 6.92 -4.32
N ALA A 228 31.78 6.24 -3.78
CA ALA A 228 32.04 4.84 -4.08
C ALA A 228 30.91 3.91 -3.58
N PRO A 229 30.72 2.72 -4.19
CA PRO A 229 29.81 1.70 -3.68
C PRO A 229 30.03 1.39 -2.20
N GLY A 230 28.95 1.32 -1.42
CA GLY A 230 28.97 1.11 0.03
C GLY A 230 29.39 2.31 0.87
N ALA A 231 29.88 3.39 0.26
CA ALA A 231 30.27 4.61 0.98
C ALA A 231 29.05 5.46 1.35
N SER A 232 29.18 6.21 2.45
CA SER A 232 28.15 7.13 2.93
C SER A 232 28.60 8.59 2.85
N LEU A 233 27.64 9.50 2.71
CA LEU A 233 27.86 10.93 2.61
C LEU A 233 26.80 11.68 3.42
N GLN A 234 27.22 12.75 4.09
CA GLN A 234 26.31 13.65 4.81
C GLN A 234 25.98 14.89 3.98
N LEU A 235 24.69 15.21 3.91
CA LEU A 235 24.13 16.38 3.22
C LEU A 235 23.41 17.29 4.23
N ASP A 236 23.59 18.60 4.12
CA ASP A 236 22.82 19.63 4.83
C ASP A 236 21.98 20.37 3.78
N VAL A 237 20.67 20.17 3.79
CA VAL A 237 19.77 20.70 2.78
C VAL A 237 18.72 21.61 3.40
N THR A 238 18.32 22.67 2.68
CA THR A 238 17.19 23.53 3.06
C THR A 238 16.24 23.67 1.87
N TYR A 239 14.96 23.60 2.17
CA TYR A 239 13.88 23.78 1.20
C TYR A 239 12.63 24.32 1.89
N SER A 240 11.76 24.95 1.11
CA SER A 240 10.50 25.50 1.61
C SER A 240 9.44 25.58 0.51
N GLY A 241 8.21 25.82 0.90
CA GLY A 241 7.09 26.03 -0.01
C GLY A 241 5.75 25.92 0.70
N SER A 242 4.67 25.85 -0.08
CA SER A 242 3.31 25.76 0.45
C SER A 242 2.66 24.47 0.01
N ILE A 243 2.10 23.72 0.99
CA ILE A 243 1.37 22.49 0.72
C ILE A 243 -0.12 22.76 0.92
N ALA A 244 -0.80 22.99 -0.19
CA ALA A 244 -2.27 23.14 -0.27
C ALA A 244 -2.90 21.84 -0.79
N PRO A 245 -4.21 21.60 -0.58
CA PRO A 245 -4.89 20.46 -1.15
C PRO A 245 -4.66 20.40 -2.67
N SER A 246 -4.26 19.25 -3.16
CA SER A 246 -4.01 19.00 -4.58
C SER A 246 -4.29 17.54 -4.90
N ALA A 247 -4.97 17.29 -6.01
CA ALA A 247 -5.24 15.95 -6.51
C ALA A 247 -4.93 15.85 -8.01
N GLN A 248 -3.94 16.60 -8.46
CA GLN A 248 -3.61 16.74 -9.88
C GLN A 248 -3.35 15.38 -10.57
N ARG A 249 -2.65 14.45 -9.89
CA ARG A 249 -2.40 13.10 -10.39
C ARG A 249 -3.68 12.31 -10.62
N LEU A 250 -4.70 12.46 -9.75
CA LEU A 250 -5.97 11.77 -9.86
C LEU A 250 -6.87 12.41 -10.92
N LEU A 251 -6.87 13.73 -11.00
CA LEU A 251 -7.58 14.49 -12.02
C LEU A 251 -7.04 14.15 -13.42
N ALA A 252 -5.73 13.96 -13.56
CA ALA A 252 -5.08 13.61 -14.83
C ALA A 252 -5.56 12.25 -15.39
N ILE A 253 -6.00 11.33 -14.53
CA ILE A 253 -6.56 10.03 -14.95
C ILE A 253 -8.09 10.05 -15.03
N GLY A 254 -8.74 11.21 -14.83
CA GLY A 254 -10.19 11.40 -14.97
C GLY A 254 -11.01 11.08 -13.72
N THR A 255 -10.41 11.05 -12.54
CA THR A 255 -11.13 10.94 -11.28
C THR A 255 -11.97 12.20 -11.06
N PRO A 256 -13.25 12.12 -10.64
CA PRO A 256 -14.04 13.28 -10.26
C PRO A 256 -13.34 14.09 -9.15
N GLU A 257 -13.41 15.42 -9.24
CA GLU A 257 -12.62 16.32 -8.39
C GLU A 257 -12.93 16.16 -6.89
N ASP A 258 -14.19 16.02 -6.53
CA ASP A 258 -14.62 15.77 -5.16
C ASP A 258 -14.01 14.49 -4.59
N VAL A 259 -14.05 13.39 -5.33
CA VAL A 259 -13.45 12.11 -4.93
C VAL A 259 -11.93 12.21 -4.88
N ALA A 260 -11.33 12.91 -5.83
CA ALA A 260 -9.88 13.07 -5.91
C ALA A 260 -9.33 13.86 -4.71
N LEU A 261 -9.97 14.94 -4.31
CA LEU A 261 -9.57 15.77 -3.17
C LEU A 261 -9.77 15.06 -1.82
N HIS A 262 -10.79 14.20 -1.69
CA HIS A 262 -10.93 13.35 -0.50
C HIS A 262 -9.96 12.18 -0.45
N SER A 263 -9.36 11.81 -1.56
CA SER A 263 -8.28 10.81 -1.61
C SER A 263 -6.92 11.43 -1.33
N ASP A 264 -6.63 12.57 -1.97
CA ASP A 264 -5.36 13.33 -1.83
C ASP A 264 -5.57 14.59 -0.98
N TRP A 265 -5.96 14.39 0.29
CA TRP A 265 -6.32 15.45 1.23
C TRP A 265 -5.12 16.08 1.96
N ASP A 266 -3.87 15.72 1.62
CA ASP A 266 -2.68 16.28 2.27
C ASP A 266 -2.64 17.79 2.17
N ARG A 267 -2.40 18.44 3.31
CA ARG A 267 -2.35 19.90 3.40
C ARG A 267 -1.72 20.39 4.69
N ILE A 268 -1.28 21.63 4.68
CA ILE A 268 -1.01 22.41 5.89
C ILE A 268 -2.18 23.36 6.08
N GLY A 269 -2.77 23.39 7.28
CA GLY A 269 -3.89 24.26 7.59
C GLY A 269 -3.96 24.60 9.08
N VAL A 270 -4.77 25.61 9.42
CA VAL A 270 -4.86 26.16 10.78
C VAL A 270 -5.39 25.16 11.80
N ASP A 271 -6.37 24.34 11.43
CA ASP A 271 -7.03 23.39 12.36
C ASP A 271 -6.57 21.94 12.14
N PHE A 272 -5.94 21.69 10.98
CA PHE A 272 -5.47 20.38 10.61
C PHE A 272 -4.36 20.47 9.56
N THR A 273 -3.24 19.90 9.89
CA THR A 273 -2.13 19.59 8.98
C THR A 273 -1.98 18.09 8.92
N GLY A 274 -1.96 17.51 7.72
CA GLY A 274 -1.69 16.10 7.48
C GLY A 274 -0.80 15.94 6.28
N LEU A 275 0.36 15.31 6.48
CA LEU A 275 1.37 15.03 5.47
C LEU A 275 1.72 13.54 5.57
N ARG A 276 1.17 12.72 4.67
CA ARG A 276 1.29 11.26 4.70
C ARG A 276 2.61 10.71 4.16
N GLY A 277 3.38 11.55 3.48
CA GLY A 277 4.68 11.16 2.93
C GLY A 277 4.62 10.58 1.52
N PHE A 278 5.69 9.88 1.13
CA PHE A 278 5.86 9.30 -0.21
C PHE A 278 4.67 8.42 -0.61
N GLY A 279 4.20 8.63 -1.82
CA GLY A 279 2.95 8.03 -2.30
C GLY A 279 1.73 8.94 -2.14
N ASN A 280 1.83 10.04 -1.37
CA ASN A 280 0.79 11.06 -1.17
C ASN A 280 1.38 12.46 -1.34
N VAL A 281 2.17 12.97 -0.38
CA VAL A 281 2.91 14.23 -0.51
C VAL A 281 4.38 14.06 -0.13
N VAL A 282 5.28 14.35 -1.03
CA VAL A 282 6.73 14.17 -0.81
C VAL A 282 7.29 15.41 -0.12
N TRP A 283 7.05 15.51 1.19
CA TRP A 283 7.45 16.67 2.00
C TRP A 283 8.86 16.57 2.59
N TYR A 284 9.52 15.42 2.49
CA TYR A 284 10.91 15.18 2.89
C TYR A 284 11.72 14.67 1.70
N PRO A 285 13.07 14.78 1.71
CA PRO A 285 13.90 14.33 0.59
C PRO A 285 13.84 12.84 0.36
N VAL A 286 13.59 12.44 -0.88
CA VAL A 286 13.58 11.05 -1.34
C VAL A 286 14.47 10.88 -2.58
N SER A 287 14.72 9.64 -2.97
CA SER A 287 15.33 9.27 -4.26
C SER A 287 14.59 8.05 -4.79
N SER A 288 13.77 8.22 -5.81
CA SER A 288 12.91 7.15 -6.37
C SER A 288 12.85 7.25 -7.89
N VAL A 289 12.53 6.14 -8.53
CA VAL A 289 12.24 6.13 -9.96
C VAL A 289 10.88 6.80 -10.18
N PRO A 290 10.72 7.68 -11.18
CA PRO A 290 9.42 8.27 -11.48
C PRO A 290 8.39 7.21 -11.84
N VAL A 291 7.20 7.32 -11.26
CA VAL A 291 6.08 6.40 -11.46
C VAL A 291 4.82 7.11 -11.90
N ILE A 292 4.03 6.45 -12.73
CA ILE A 292 2.78 6.99 -13.27
C ILE A 292 1.64 6.03 -12.93
N LEU A 293 0.53 6.55 -12.43
CA LEU A 293 -0.66 5.78 -12.06
C LEU A 293 -1.22 4.92 -13.19
N GLY A 294 -1.02 5.32 -14.44
CA GLY A 294 -1.41 4.54 -15.61
C GLY A 294 -0.61 3.25 -15.83
N ASP A 295 0.51 3.08 -15.14
CA ASP A 295 1.41 1.92 -15.29
C ASP A 295 1.03 0.73 -14.40
N GLY A 296 -0.21 0.62 -13.97
CA GLY A 296 -0.70 -0.51 -13.17
C GLY A 296 -0.28 -0.45 -11.70
N ALA A 297 0.23 -1.56 -11.14
CA ALA A 297 0.61 -1.68 -9.72
C ALA A 297 1.93 -0.95 -9.37
N ARG A 298 2.62 -0.38 -10.34
CA ARG A 298 3.99 0.13 -10.20
C ARG A 298 4.15 1.21 -9.14
N LEU A 299 3.15 2.08 -8.96
CA LEU A 299 3.16 3.08 -7.88
C LEU A 299 3.19 2.40 -6.50
N PHE A 300 2.38 1.36 -6.30
CA PHE A 300 2.31 0.65 -5.02
C PHE A 300 3.57 -0.15 -4.74
N ASP A 301 4.18 -0.72 -5.78
CA ASP A 301 5.47 -1.40 -5.66
C ASP A 301 6.58 -0.41 -5.29
N GLU A 302 6.59 0.79 -5.89
CA GLU A 302 7.57 1.84 -5.55
C GLU A 302 7.35 2.38 -4.13
N ILE A 303 6.09 2.53 -3.67
CA ILE A 303 5.78 2.89 -2.28
C ILE A 303 6.33 1.83 -1.31
N GLY A 304 6.10 0.55 -1.60
CA GLY A 304 6.62 -0.56 -0.79
C GLY A 304 8.14 -0.65 -0.82
N GLU A 305 8.76 -0.48 -1.98
CA GLU A 305 10.22 -0.39 -2.15
C GLU A 305 10.82 0.75 -1.30
N HIS A 306 10.20 1.93 -1.37
CA HIS A 306 10.60 3.08 -0.57
C HIS A 306 10.53 2.80 0.93
N LYS A 307 9.40 2.27 1.42
CA LYS A 307 9.25 1.87 2.83
C LYS A 307 10.30 0.84 3.24
N LEU A 308 10.53 -0.19 2.42
CA LEU A 308 11.50 -1.24 2.70
C LEU A 308 12.94 -0.68 2.79
N ARG A 309 13.31 0.22 1.87
CA ARG A 309 14.64 0.85 1.85
C ARG A 309 14.85 1.77 3.05
N LEU A 310 13.81 2.40 3.55
CA LEU A 310 13.88 3.27 4.72
C LEU A 310 13.69 2.56 6.05
N ALA A 311 13.28 1.29 6.08
CA ALA A 311 12.90 0.62 7.32
C ALA A 311 14.01 0.58 8.39
N GLY A 312 15.29 0.56 7.98
CA GLY A 312 16.43 0.67 8.89
C GLY A 312 16.97 2.10 9.09
N ALA A 313 16.35 3.10 8.47
CA ALA A 313 16.80 4.47 8.60
C ALA A 313 16.42 5.05 9.97
N ARG A 314 17.33 5.83 10.55
CA ARG A 314 17.04 6.60 11.78
C ARG A 314 16.36 7.89 11.40
N PHE A 315 15.25 8.18 12.05
CA PHE A 315 14.48 9.39 11.79
C PHE A 315 14.35 10.23 13.06
N ARG A 316 14.78 11.48 12.99
CA ARG A 316 14.65 12.46 14.06
C ARG A 316 14.01 13.71 13.49
N LEU A 317 13.00 14.23 14.19
CA LEU A 317 12.30 15.43 13.76
C LEU A 317 12.12 16.40 14.95
N ARG A 318 12.46 17.66 14.73
CA ARG A 318 12.09 18.78 15.57
C ARG A 318 11.04 19.60 14.83
N LEU A 319 9.89 19.78 15.46
CA LEU A 319 8.75 20.50 14.93
C LEU A 319 8.57 21.83 15.61
N THR A 320 8.38 22.89 14.84
CA THR A 320 7.91 24.19 15.29
C THR A 320 6.68 24.57 14.49
N VAL A 321 5.58 24.88 15.15
CA VAL A 321 4.31 25.27 14.53
C VAL A 321 3.94 26.68 14.95
N GLU A 322 3.90 27.61 14.02
CA GLU A 322 3.37 28.95 14.19
C GLU A 322 1.88 28.94 13.85
N PHE A 323 1.04 29.41 14.78
CA PHE A 323 -0.41 29.34 14.65
C PHE A 323 -1.08 30.70 14.99
N PRO A 324 -2.22 31.03 14.36
CA PRO A 324 -2.98 32.25 14.62
C PRO A 324 -3.82 32.11 15.92
N HIS A 325 -4.40 33.23 16.37
CA HIS A 325 -5.24 33.27 17.56
C HIS A 325 -6.41 32.28 17.51
N GLY A 326 -6.59 31.53 18.59
CA GLY A 326 -7.66 30.53 18.72
C GLY A 326 -7.37 29.18 18.06
N HIS A 327 -6.23 29.01 17.38
CA HIS A 327 -5.89 27.80 16.65
C HIS A 327 -4.65 27.09 17.20
N ALA A 328 -4.45 27.12 18.51
CA ALA A 328 -3.37 26.38 19.18
C ALA A 328 -3.57 24.86 18.95
N PRO A 329 -2.58 24.15 18.37
CA PRO A 329 -2.68 22.73 18.18
C PRO A 329 -2.69 21.99 19.51
N SER A 330 -3.48 20.93 19.59
CA SER A 330 -3.60 20.10 20.80
C SER A 330 -2.92 18.75 20.65
N VAL A 331 -2.63 18.32 19.42
CA VAL A 331 -1.96 17.05 19.11
C VAL A 331 -0.96 17.23 17.98
N ALA A 332 0.18 16.57 18.12
CA ALA A 332 1.12 16.31 17.03
C ALA A 332 1.47 14.82 17.00
N LEU A 333 1.52 14.26 15.79
CA LEU A 333 1.90 12.88 15.53
C LEU A 333 3.02 12.86 14.48
N ILE A 334 4.09 12.15 14.79
CA ILE A 334 5.25 11.98 13.91
C ILE A 334 5.40 10.48 13.67
N ASN A 335 5.35 10.05 12.42
CA ASN A 335 5.44 8.64 12.03
C ASN A 335 4.45 7.74 12.81
N GLY A 336 3.20 8.21 12.98
CA GLY A 336 2.18 7.49 13.73
C GLY A 336 2.29 7.58 15.25
N HIS A 337 3.37 8.17 15.81
CA HIS A 337 3.60 8.26 17.24
C HIS A 337 3.24 9.64 17.80
N LEU A 338 2.66 9.66 19.00
CA LEU A 338 2.30 10.89 19.68
C LEU A 338 3.55 11.65 20.12
N ALA A 339 3.73 12.87 19.60
CA ALA A 339 4.80 13.78 20.00
C ALA A 339 4.26 14.83 20.98
N PRO A 340 4.77 14.89 22.23
CA PRO A 340 4.30 15.85 23.21
C PRO A 340 4.49 17.30 22.74
N LEU A 341 3.41 18.08 22.73
CA LEU A 341 3.41 19.48 22.35
C LEU A 341 3.69 20.38 23.56
N THR A 342 4.58 21.36 23.36
CA THR A 342 4.77 22.48 24.27
C THR A 342 4.30 23.76 23.58
N VAL A 343 3.24 24.37 24.08
CA VAL A 343 2.63 25.57 23.50
C VAL A 343 3.09 26.80 24.28
N THR A 344 3.53 27.83 23.55
CA THR A 344 3.98 29.12 24.10
C THR A 344 3.27 30.25 23.36
N ASP A 345 2.62 31.14 24.09
CA ASP A 345 2.01 32.34 23.53
C ASP A 345 3.10 33.32 23.05
N ALA A 346 2.95 33.87 21.87
CA ALA A 346 3.93 34.76 21.25
C ALA A 346 3.97 36.17 21.82
N GLY A 347 3.16 36.48 22.85
CA GLY A 347 3.23 37.73 23.60
C GLY A 347 2.82 39.00 22.81
N GLY A 348 2.04 38.89 21.78
CA GLY A 348 1.19 39.98 21.27
C GLY A 348 1.85 41.09 20.48
N LEU A 349 2.88 40.86 19.70
CA LEU A 349 3.46 41.88 18.79
C LEU A 349 3.15 41.65 17.30
N ASP A 350 2.73 40.45 16.92
CA ASP A 350 2.28 40.12 15.56
C ASP A 350 0.80 39.68 15.58
N GLU A 351 -0.05 40.35 14.82
CA GLU A 351 -1.45 39.96 14.66
C GLU A 351 -1.61 38.62 13.91
N GLU A 352 -0.62 38.22 13.12
CA GLU A 352 -0.64 36.99 12.32
C GLU A 352 -0.16 35.75 13.07
N VAL A 353 0.74 35.89 14.06
CA VAL A 353 1.25 34.77 14.87
C VAL A 353 0.88 34.97 16.32
N ALA A 354 -0.09 34.20 16.80
CA ALA A 354 -0.53 34.23 18.20
C ALA A 354 0.35 33.43 19.14
N GLY A 355 0.95 32.33 18.62
CA GLY A 355 1.78 31.46 19.44
C GLY A 355 2.61 30.48 18.62
N VAL A 356 3.48 29.78 19.35
CA VAL A 356 4.35 28.74 18.82
C VAL A 356 4.17 27.46 19.61
N ALA A 357 3.95 26.36 18.93
CA ALA A 357 3.97 25.03 19.51
C ALA A 357 5.22 24.29 19.03
N THR A 358 5.88 23.58 19.96
CA THR A 358 7.05 22.76 19.64
C THR A 358 6.82 21.31 20.03
N ALA A 359 7.30 20.40 19.21
CA ALA A 359 7.31 18.98 19.46
C ALA A 359 8.59 18.36 18.90
N GLY A 360 8.87 17.12 19.24
CA GLY A 360 10.00 16.40 18.66
C GLY A 360 9.92 14.90 18.90
N ASP A 361 10.57 14.17 18.01
CA ASP A 361 10.75 12.74 18.09
C ASP A 361 12.21 12.39 18.36
N GLY A 362 12.44 11.35 19.18
CA GLY A 362 13.75 10.96 19.72
C GLY A 362 14.73 10.31 18.75
N GLY A 363 14.33 9.97 17.53
CA GLY A 363 15.17 9.35 16.52
C GLY A 363 15.20 7.82 16.60
N GLU A 364 14.04 7.21 16.49
CA GLU A 364 13.85 5.77 16.34
C GLU A 364 14.08 5.33 14.87
N THR A 365 14.17 4.04 14.64
CA THR A 365 14.16 3.48 13.28
C THR A 365 12.75 3.51 12.73
N LEU A 366 12.62 3.83 11.42
CA LEU A 366 11.31 4.01 10.79
C LEU A 366 10.43 2.74 10.75
N GLY A 367 11.03 1.56 10.61
CA GLY A 367 10.23 0.39 10.30
C GLY A 367 9.71 0.41 8.86
N PHE A 368 8.70 -0.41 8.54
CA PHE A 368 8.09 -0.44 7.21
C PHE A 368 7.07 0.70 7.04
N GLU A 369 7.54 1.94 7.14
CA GLU A 369 6.69 3.13 7.11
C GLU A 369 7.29 4.24 6.24
N ALA A 370 6.44 5.17 5.81
CA ALA A 370 6.87 6.43 5.21
C ALA A 370 6.79 7.54 6.27
N PRO A 371 7.78 8.46 6.35
CA PRO A 371 7.71 9.61 7.24
C PRO A 371 6.42 10.39 7.07
N SER A 372 5.66 10.51 8.16
CA SER A 372 4.39 11.23 8.21
C SER A 372 4.36 12.26 9.33
N LEU A 373 3.57 13.32 9.14
CA LEU A 373 3.44 14.41 10.10
C LEU A 373 1.99 14.88 10.18
N PHE A 374 1.41 14.85 11.38
CA PHE A 374 0.08 15.36 11.66
C PHE A 374 0.11 16.36 12.79
N VAL A 375 -0.60 17.47 12.63
CA VAL A 375 -0.82 18.47 13.66
C VAL A 375 -2.28 18.89 13.62
N ALA A 376 -2.98 18.83 14.75
CA ALA A 376 -4.41 19.10 14.73
C ALA A 376 -4.92 19.71 16.05
N ILE A 377 -6.11 20.31 15.97
CA ILE A 377 -6.89 20.76 17.11
C ILE A 377 -7.98 19.72 17.37
N ARG A 378 -7.76 18.85 18.36
CA ARG A 378 -8.66 17.74 18.70
C ARG A 378 -8.77 17.59 20.20
N THR A 379 -9.84 16.98 20.67
CA THR A 379 -10.03 16.66 22.08
C THR A 379 -9.64 15.21 22.34
N PRO A 380 -8.76 14.90 23.31
CA PRO A 380 -8.37 13.53 23.62
C PRO A 380 -9.46 12.78 24.37
N ARG A 381 -9.67 11.50 24.02
CA ARG A 381 -10.52 10.54 24.72
C ARG A 381 -9.79 9.21 24.86
N THR A 382 -9.75 8.68 26.06
CA THR A 382 -9.06 7.43 26.35
C THR A 382 -10.03 6.25 26.29
N GLY A 383 -9.69 5.23 25.54
CA GLY A 383 -10.40 3.96 25.48
C GLY A 383 -9.54 2.77 25.89
N ALA A 384 -10.04 1.55 25.63
CA ALA A 384 -9.30 0.31 25.88
C ALA A 384 -8.16 0.16 24.86
N ASN A 385 -6.93 0.41 25.31
CA ASN A 385 -5.72 0.41 24.46
C ASN A 385 -5.79 1.41 23.30
N THR A 386 -6.67 2.41 23.37
CA THR A 386 -6.85 3.43 22.33
C THR A 386 -6.78 4.83 22.93
N MET A 387 -6.23 5.77 22.15
CA MET A 387 -6.33 7.21 22.36
C MET A 387 -7.02 7.81 21.14
N ILE A 388 -8.19 8.41 21.35
CA ILE A 388 -9.00 8.98 20.27
C ILE A 388 -8.89 10.51 20.36
N TRP A 389 -8.38 11.11 19.28
CA TRP A 389 -8.32 12.55 19.10
C TRP A 389 -9.46 12.99 18.21
N VAL A 390 -10.53 13.53 18.78
CA VAL A 390 -11.84 13.71 18.12
C VAL A 390 -12.18 15.18 17.95
N LEU A 391 -12.92 15.50 16.89
CA LEU A 391 -13.58 16.80 16.71
C LEU A 391 -14.75 16.96 17.69
N PRO A 392 -15.04 18.19 18.17
CA PRO A 392 -16.17 18.43 19.08
C PRO A 392 -17.52 17.93 18.54
N ASP A 393 -17.73 18.02 17.22
CA ASP A 393 -18.97 17.62 16.56
C ASP A 393 -19.13 16.09 16.50
N ASP A 394 -18.04 15.34 16.60
CA ASP A 394 -18.00 13.88 16.49
C ASP A 394 -17.87 13.17 17.84
N GLU A 395 -17.88 13.92 18.93
CA GLU A 395 -17.76 13.42 20.31
C GLU A 395 -18.75 12.29 20.63
N ALA A 396 -19.95 12.35 20.05
CA ALA A 396 -21.00 11.33 20.27
C ALA A 396 -20.62 9.94 19.75
N ALA A 397 -19.76 9.85 18.73
CA ALA A 397 -19.31 8.59 18.14
C ALA A 397 -18.24 7.88 18.98
N VAL A 398 -17.56 8.58 19.86
CA VAL A 398 -16.44 8.04 20.67
C VAL A 398 -16.85 6.80 21.48
N GLN A 399 -18.08 6.78 21.99
CA GLN A 399 -18.58 5.66 22.77
C GLN A 399 -18.63 4.37 21.95
N ASP A 400 -19.06 4.43 20.69
CA ASP A 400 -19.16 3.26 19.80
C ASP A 400 -17.76 2.69 19.51
N TRP A 401 -16.81 3.57 19.17
CA TRP A 401 -15.42 3.19 18.90
C TRP A 401 -14.73 2.60 20.13
N THR A 402 -14.96 3.20 21.31
CA THR A 402 -14.39 2.70 22.56
C THR A 402 -14.98 1.33 22.95
N ALA A 403 -16.29 1.14 22.75
CA ALA A 403 -16.96 -0.13 23.02
C ALA A 403 -16.46 -1.24 22.08
N ALA A 404 -16.31 -0.94 20.77
CA ALA A 404 -15.78 -1.88 19.80
C ALA A 404 -14.31 -2.28 20.12
N ALA A 405 -13.46 -1.29 20.49
CA ALA A 405 -12.10 -1.57 20.93
C ALA A 405 -12.06 -2.48 22.18
N ALA A 406 -12.94 -2.23 23.15
CA ALA A 406 -13.06 -3.07 24.36
C ALA A 406 -13.51 -4.51 24.03
N THR A 407 -14.35 -4.68 23.02
CA THR A 407 -14.82 -6.00 22.55
C THR A 407 -13.70 -6.79 21.86
N VAL A 408 -12.90 -6.14 21.04
CA VAL A 408 -11.81 -6.76 20.25
C VAL A 408 -10.57 -7.06 21.11
N THR A 409 -10.25 -6.20 22.05
CA THR A 409 -9.03 -6.30 22.88
C THR A 409 -8.78 -7.68 23.50
N PRO A 410 -9.74 -8.36 24.16
CA PRO A 410 -9.49 -9.69 24.75
C PRO A 410 -9.15 -10.76 23.71
N PHE A 411 -9.67 -10.64 22.50
CA PHE A 411 -9.33 -11.53 21.41
C PHE A 411 -7.87 -11.36 20.98
N LEU A 412 -7.42 -10.13 20.77
CA LEU A 412 -6.01 -9.84 20.44
C LEU A 412 -5.07 -10.26 21.57
N GLN A 413 -5.44 -10.01 22.83
CA GLN A 413 -4.68 -10.47 23.99
C GLN A 413 -4.52 -12.01 24.01
N GLY A 414 -5.54 -12.73 23.59
CA GLY A 414 -5.50 -14.20 23.45
C GLY A 414 -4.44 -14.66 22.44
N TRP A 415 -4.23 -13.91 21.37
CA TRP A 415 -3.28 -14.24 20.30
C TRP A 415 -1.89 -13.63 20.49
N LEU A 416 -1.81 -12.33 20.82
CA LEU A 416 -0.61 -11.53 20.74
C LEU A 416 0.03 -11.21 22.09
N GLY A 417 -0.63 -11.57 23.21
CA GLY A 417 -0.14 -11.32 24.55
C GLY A 417 -0.93 -10.26 25.31
N GLN A 418 -0.77 -10.23 26.65
CA GLN A 418 -1.63 -9.46 27.55
C GLN A 418 -1.49 -7.93 27.37
N ARG A 419 -0.35 -7.44 26.96
CA ARG A 419 -0.08 -6.02 26.85
C ARG A 419 0.36 -5.65 25.44
N PRO A 420 -0.24 -4.62 24.84
CA PRO A 420 0.29 -4.03 23.61
C PRO A 420 1.65 -3.37 23.89
N ARG A 421 2.43 -3.15 22.86
CA ARG A 421 3.71 -2.42 22.88
C ARG A 421 3.49 -0.93 22.87
N SER A 422 2.44 -0.49 22.17
CA SER A 422 2.00 0.90 22.06
C SER A 422 0.49 1.01 22.29
N GLN A 423 -0.03 2.21 22.29
CA GLN A 423 -1.46 2.49 22.29
C GLN A 423 -1.89 2.86 20.87
N LEU A 424 -2.99 2.30 20.36
CA LEU A 424 -3.54 2.74 19.10
C LEU A 424 -4.03 4.18 19.20
N THR A 425 -3.51 5.04 18.36
CA THR A 425 -3.97 6.42 18.22
C THR A 425 -4.96 6.54 17.08
N LEU A 426 -6.18 6.96 17.38
CA LEU A 426 -7.19 7.29 16.38
C LEU A 426 -7.22 8.81 16.22
N LEU A 427 -7.00 9.32 15.02
CA LEU A 427 -7.05 10.74 14.70
C LEU A 427 -8.26 11.02 13.80
N ASP A 428 -9.17 11.84 14.29
CA ASP A 428 -10.38 12.22 13.55
C ASP A 428 -10.04 13.16 12.39
N LEU A 429 -10.40 12.73 11.17
CA LEU A 429 -10.21 13.51 9.95
C LEU A 429 -11.27 14.62 9.84
N PRO A 430 -10.92 15.76 9.23
CA PRO A 430 -11.86 16.90 9.12
C PRO A 430 -13.11 16.60 8.34
N ASP A 431 -13.02 15.78 7.30
CA ASP A 431 -14.15 15.43 6.46
C ASP A 431 -14.48 13.93 6.55
N ALA A 432 -15.78 13.63 6.58
CA ALA A 432 -16.28 12.27 6.64
C ALA A 432 -15.97 11.42 5.40
N GLN A 433 -15.65 12.06 4.29
CA GLN A 433 -15.32 11.41 3.02
C GLN A 433 -13.81 11.26 2.81
N ASP A 434 -13.00 11.92 3.65
CA ASP A 434 -11.54 11.81 3.56
C ASP A 434 -11.11 10.36 3.72
N ALA A 435 -10.20 9.95 2.85
CA ALA A 435 -9.65 8.60 2.85
C ALA A 435 -8.90 8.32 4.15
N PRO A 436 -9.19 7.21 4.84
CA PRO A 436 -8.43 6.85 6.02
C PRO A 436 -6.97 6.56 5.67
N TYR A 437 -6.09 6.78 6.66
CA TYR A 437 -4.66 6.52 6.56
C TYR A 437 -4.17 5.82 7.81
N GLU A 438 -3.38 4.78 7.62
CA GLU A 438 -2.79 3.98 8.67
C GLU A 438 -1.26 4.00 8.57
N THR A 439 -0.59 4.15 9.69
CA THR A 439 0.87 4.05 9.81
C THR A 439 1.23 3.70 11.25
N GLY A 440 2.03 2.66 11.44
CA GLY A 440 2.32 2.13 12.77
C GLY A 440 1.06 1.90 13.59
N SER A 441 1.07 2.34 14.83
CA SER A 441 -0.08 2.25 15.73
C SER A 441 -1.01 3.47 15.66
N MET A 442 -1.13 4.10 14.49
CA MET A 442 -2.04 5.22 14.24
C MET A 442 -2.99 4.91 13.09
N LEU A 443 -4.28 5.22 13.29
CA LEU A 443 -5.30 5.26 12.25
C LEU A 443 -5.93 6.66 12.21
N ALA A 444 -5.68 7.41 11.14
CA ALA A 444 -6.39 8.65 10.83
C ALA A 444 -7.65 8.29 10.03
N THR A 445 -8.81 8.57 10.57
CA THR A 445 -10.11 8.24 9.95
C THR A 445 -11.20 9.14 10.51
N ALA A 446 -12.28 9.32 9.78
CA ALA A 446 -13.41 10.05 10.31
C ALA A 446 -14.10 9.26 11.44
N ILE A 447 -14.17 9.85 12.63
CA ILE A 447 -14.82 9.25 13.81
C ILE A 447 -16.31 9.50 13.73
N ARG A 448 -17.05 8.54 13.18
CA ARG A 448 -18.50 8.64 12.96
C ARG A 448 -19.22 7.48 13.62
N PRO A 449 -20.52 7.66 13.98
CA PRO A 449 -21.35 6.54 14.41
C PRO A 449 -21.38 5.45 13.34
N ALA A 450 -21.11 4.20 13.73
CA ALA A 450 -21.14 3.05 12.84
C ALA A 450 -21.58 1.80 13.60
N GLY A 451 -22.03 0.78 12.86
CA GLY A 451 -22.41 -0.49 13.47
C GLY A 451 -21.25 -1.15 14.21
N ALA A 452 -21.51 -1.75 15.38
CA ALA A 452 -20.50 -2.39 16.20
C ALA A 452 -19.66 -3.41 15.42
N GLU A 453 -20.29 -4.26 14.60
CA GLU A 453 -19.61 -5.27 13.80
C GLU A 453 -18.61 -4.67 12.79
N GLN A 454 -18.97 -3.54 12.19
CA GLN A 454 -18.08 -2.82 11.27
C GLN A 454 -16.86 -2.24 12.00
N LEU A 455 -17.09 -1.56 13.13
CA LEU A 455 -16.00 -0.98 13.93
C LEU A 455 -15.09 -2.06 14.52
N GLU A 456 -15.66 -3.18 14.98
CA GLU A 456 -14.89 -4.30 15.50
C GLU A 456 -13.96 -4.91 14.44
N GLY A 457 -14.42 -5.02 13.18
CA GLY A 457 -13.60 -5.49 12.06
C GLY A 457 -12.43 -4.56 11.76
N ILE A 458 -12.68 -3.25 11.71
CA ILE A 458 -11.65 -2.22 11.52
C ILE A 458 -10.63 -2.27 12.67
N LEU A 459 -11.13 -2.33 13.91
CA LEU A 459 -10.28 -2.28 15.09
C LEU A 459 -9.55 -3.61 15.33
N ALA A 460 -10.05 -4.74 14.82
CA ALA A 460 -9.30 -6.01 14.87
C ALA A 460 -8.03 -5.94 14.04
N HIS A 461 -8.04 -5.21 12.92
CA HIS A 461 -6.85 -4.91 12.13
C HIS A 461 -5.98 -3.83 12.81
N ALA A 462 -6.51 -2.63 12.98
CA ALA A 462 -5.74 -1.47 13.44
C ALA A 462 -5.13 -1.66 14.83
N LEU A 463 -5.86 -2.24 15.81
CA LEU A 463 -5.32 -2.55 17.12
C LEU A 463 -4.18 -3.59 17.07
N THR A 464 -4.13 -4.45 16.05
CA THR A 464 -3.06 -5.43 15.91
C THR A 464 -1.70 -4.75 15.80
N HIS A 465 -1.60 -3.61 15.13
CA HIS A 465 -0.36 -2.84 15.02
C HIS A 465 0.17 -2.36 16.38
N ALA A 466 -0.71 -2.14 17.37
CA ALA A 466 -0.27 -1.83 18.73
C ALA A 466 0.47 -2.99 19.42
N TRP A 467 0.29 -4.23 18.97
CA TRP A 467 1.01 -5.44 19.43
C TRP A 467 2.13 -5.86 18.50
N MET A 468 1.89 -5.71 17.18
CA MET A 468 2.71 -6.34 16.14
C MET A 468 3.19 -5.29 15.16
N GLU A 469 4.22 -4.57 15.54
CA GLU A 469 4.97 -3.68 14.68
C GLU A 469 6.22 -4.42 14.18
N SER A 470 6.52 -4.35 12.89
CA SER A 470 7.65 -5.07 12.30
C SER A 470 8.24 -4.28 11.13
N PRO A 471 9.59 -4.28 10.97
CA PRO A 471 10.23 -3.76 9.77
C PRO A 471 9.96 -4.64 8.53
N ARG A 472 9.41 -5.85 8.74
CA ARG A 472 9.02 -6.76 7.66
C ARG A 472 7.54 -6.63 7.36
N ALA A 473 7.23 -6.14 6.18
CA ALA A 473 5.86 -5.87 5.74
C ALA A 473 4.90 -7.06 5.95
N TRP A 474 5.35 -8.29 5.62
CA TRP A 474 4.51 -9.47 5.72
C TRP A 474 4.15 -9.87 7.16
N LEU A 475 4.97 -9.49 8.15
CA LEU A 475 4.64 -9.66 9.57
C LEU A 475 3.81 -8.48 10.09
N SER A 476 4.14 -7.24 9.75
CA SER A 476 3.37 -6.07 10.17
C SER A 476 1.93 -6.13 9.60
N GLU A 477 1.80 -6.01 8.30
CA GLU A 477 0.52 -5.97 7.61
C GLU A 477 -0.16 -7.35 7.54
N GLY A 478 0.62 -8.41 7.28
CA GLY A 478 0.08 -9.76 7.16
C GLY A 478 -0.56 -10.26 8.46
N VAL A 479 0.05 -9.98 9.63
CA VAL A 479 -0.55 -10.34 10.92
C VAL A 479 -1.79 -9.50 11.21
N ALA A 480 -1.80 -8.21 10.88
CA ALA A 480 -2.97 -7.36 11.05
C ALA A 480 -4.17 -7.85 10.20
N HIS A 481 -3.93 -8.16 8.93
CA HIS A 481 -4.96 -8.77 8.06
C HIS A 481 -5.39 -10.17 8.52
N PHE A 482 -4.45 -11.00 8.99
CA PHE A 482 -4.76 -12.31 9.57
C PHE A 482 -5.65 -12.18 10.79
N MET A 483 -5.37 -11.27 11.73
CA MET A 483 -6.20 -11.02 12.89
C MET A 483 -7.60 -10.51 12.52
N GLY A 484 -7.69 -9.65 11.50
CA GLY A 484 -8.97 -9.22 10.93
C GLY A 484 -9.80 -10.38 10.41
N THR A 485 -9.20 -11.30 9.63
CA THR A 485 -9.90 -12.48 9.10
C THR A 485 -10.24 -13.49 10.20
N LEU A 486 -9.41 -13.66 11.22
CA LEU A 486 -9.72 -14.47 12.40
C LEU A 486 -10.87 -13.87 13.22
N TRP A 487 -11.00 -12.53 13.26
CA TRP A 487 -12.16 -11.89 13.88
C TRP A 487 -13.43 -12.24 13.13
N ILE A 488 -13.40 -12.23 11.78
CA ILE A 488 -14.54 -12.70 10.97
C ILE A 488 -14.85 -14.16 11.27
N GLU A 489 -13.86 -15.05 11.37
CA GLU A 489 -14.06 -16.44 11.75
C GLU A 489 -14.76 -16.58 13.10
N LYS A 490 -14.33 -15.80 14.08
CA LYS A 490 -14.93 -15.80 15.43
C LYS A 490 -16.38 -15.33 15.43
N GLN A 491 -16.72 -14.33 14.61
CA GLN A 491 -18.06 -13.73 14.57
C GLN A 491 -19.03 -14.49 13.65
N ARG A 492 -18.56 -14.96 12.51
CA ARG A 492 -19.39 -15.48 11.41
C ARG A 492 -19.03 -16.91 10.98
N GLY A 493 -17.99 -17.50 11.56
CA GLY A 493 -17.51 -18.84 11.23
C GLY A 493 -16.45 -18.89 10.13
N ARG A 494 -15.79 -20.05 10.04
CA ARG A 494 -14.64 -20.29 9.15
C ARG A 494 -14.99 -20.11 7.67
N GLU A 495 -16.17 -20.55 7.23
CA GLU A 495 -16.59 -20.45 5.84
C GLU A 495 -16.62 -18.98 5.38
N GLN A 496 -17.15 -18.09 6.20
CA GLN A 496 -17.20 -16.66 5.88
C GLN A 496 -15.79 -16.04 5.84
N ALA A 497 -14.92 -16.41 6.77
CA ALA A 497 -13.53 -15.94 6.78
C ALA A 497 -12.78 -16.42 5.53
N LEU A 498 -12.89 -17.69 5.17
CA LEU A 498 -12.27 -18.21 3.94
C LEU A 498 -12.86 -17.59 2.66
N GLY A 499 -14.15 -17.24 2.69
CA GLY A 499 -14.77 -16.49 1.58
C GLY A 499 -14.15 -15.12 1.34
N THR A 500 -13.68 -14.43 2.40
CA THR A 500 -12.95 -13.17 2.26
C THR A 500 -11.57 -13.38 1.63
N LEU A 501 -10.88 -14.47 1.97
CA LEU A 501 -9.60 -14.83 1.35
C LEU A 501 -9.78 -15.18 -0.12
N GLU A 502 -10.81 -15.98 -0.47
CA GLU A 502 -11.10 -16.35 -1.85
C GLU A 502 -11.39 -15.12 -2.73
N ALA A 503 -12.06 -14.09 -2.19
CA ALA A 503 -12.30 -12.84 -2.90
C ALA A 503 -10.99 -12.12 -3.31
N ALA A 504 -9.92 -12.30 -2.55
CA ALA A 504 -8.60 -11.72 -2.80
C ALA A 504 -7.68 -12.61 -3.68
N ARG A 505 -7.99 -13.92 -3.79
CA ARG A 505 -7.17 -14.91 -4.49
C ARG A 505 -6.84 -14.55 -5.95
N SER A 506 -7.82 -14.02 -6.68
CA SER A 506 -7.64 -13.73 -8.11
C SER A 506 -6.52 -12.71 -8.37
N ALA A 507 -6.36 -11.71 -7.51
CA ALA A 507 -5.30 -10.73 -7.64
C ALA A 507 -3.93 -11.36 -7.34
N LEU A 508 -3.86 -12.21 -6.31
CA LEU A 508 -2.65 -12.95 -6.00
C LEU A 508 -2.26 -13.89 -7.16
N ALA A 509 -3.22 -14.63 -7.71
CA ALA A 509 -2.96 -15.54 -8.84
C ALA A 509 -2.48 -14.82 -10.10
N LEU A 510 -2.84 -13.54 -10.28
CA LEU A 510 -2.34 -12.71 -11.39
C LEU A 510 -0.95 -12.13 -11.13
N ALA A 511 -0.62 -11.86 -9.87
CA ALA A 511 0.68 -11.32 -9.49
C ALA A 511 1.77 -12.40 -9.44
N GLU A 512 1.38 -13.65 -9.15
CA GLU A 512 2.32 -14.76 -9.04
C GLU A 512 2.88 -15.21 -10.40
N PRO A 513 4.15 -15.62 -10.47
CA PRO A 513 4.74 -16.10 -11.70
C PRO A 513 4.13 -17.45 -12.14
N GLU A 514 3.93 -17.64 -13.44
CA GLU A 514 3.44 -18.91 -14.01
C GLU A 514 4.44 -20.05 -13.80
N SER A 515 5.73 -19.73 -13.71
CA SER A 515 6.79 -20.69 -13.36
C SER A 515 7.99 -19.99 -12.71
N PRO A 516 8.74 -20.66 -11.84
CA PRO A 516 9.94 -20.09 -11.21
C PRO A 516 10.92 -19.56 -12.24
N GLY A 517 11.35 -18.31 -12.07
CA GLY A 517 12.29 -17.63 -12.97
C GLY A 517 11.64 -17.04 -14.26
N GLN A 518 10.33 -17.15 -14.41
CA GLN A 518 9.57 -16.46 -15.46
C GLN A 518 8.63 -15.46 -14.79
N GLY A 519 9.04 -14.21 -14.71
CA GLY A 519 8.23 -13.17 -14.14
C GLY A 519 8.79 -12.60 -12.83
N VAL A 520 8.07 -11.65 -12.28
CA VAL A 520 8.51 -10.79 -11.19
C VAL A 520 7.80 -11.20 -9.90
N GLY A 521 7.92 -12.47 -9.50
CA GLY A 521 7.44 -12.90 -8.20
C GLY A 521 8.30 -12.30 -7.09
N GLN A 522 7.71 -12.07 -5.91
CA GLN A 522 8.39 -11.45 -4.78
C GLN A 522 8.47 -12.44 -3.61
N PRO A 523 9.69 -12.75 -3.10
CA PRO A 523 9.80 -13.43 -1.80
C PRO A 523 9.01 -12.66 -0.74
N LEU A 524 8.21 -13.36 0.05
CA LEU A 524 7.37 -12.70 1.04
C LEU A 524 8.18 -11.97 2.10
N ALA A 525 9.37 -12.49 2.40
CA ALA A 525 10.30 -11.87 3.36
C ALA A 525 10.69 -10.44 2.97
N ASP A 526 10.79 -10.14 1.67
CA ASP A 526 11.20 -8.85 1.13
C ASP A 526 10.12 -8.26 0.19
N ALA A 527 8.85 -8.60 0.43
CA ALA A 527 7.75 -8.16 -0.42
C ALA A 527 7.50 -6.66 -0.31
N ILE A 528 7.37 -6.04 -1.48
CA ILE A 528 7.09 -4.61 -1.64
C ILE A 528 5.64 -4.36 -2.12
N SER A 529 5.03 -5.32 -2.80
CA SER A 529 3.64 -5.18 -3.28
C SER A 529 2.62 -5.58 -2.22
N PRO A 530 1.53 -4.81 -2.04
CA PRO A 530 0.44 -5.13 -1.11
C PRO A 530 -0.19 -6.49 -1.33
N VAL A 531 -0.25 -6.96 -2.58
CA VAL A 531 -0.77 -8.30 -2.91
C VAL A 531 0.04 -9.40 -2.21
N TYR A 532 1.35 -9.19 -2.05
CA TYR A 532 2.21 -10.12 -1.34
C TYR A 532 2.16 -9.91 0.17
N TYR A 533 2.55 -8.75 0.67
CA TYR A 533 2.70 -8.57 2.11
C TYR A 533 1.36 -8.50 2.88
N ARG A 534 0.22 -8.29 2.21
CA ARG A 534 -1.13 -8.40 2.79
C ARG A 534 -1.79 -9.73 2.40
N THR A 535 -2.09 -9.93 1.12
CA THR A 535 -2.91 -11.07 0.68
C THR A 535 -2.18 -12.40 0.83
N LYS A 536 -0.99 -12.55 0.23
CA LYS A 536 -0.20 -13.78 0.35
C LYS A 536 0.19 -14.06 1.80
N ALA A 537 0.60 -13.01 2.53
CA ALA A 537 0.95 -13.13 3.95
C ALA A 537 -0.21 -13.66 4.79
N THR A 538 -1.43 -13.17 4.56
CA THR A 538 -2.62 -13.67 5.25
C THR A 538 -2.85 -15.15 4.98
N TYR A 539 -2.75 -15.58 3.73
CA TYR A 539 -2.84 -17.01 3.38
C TYR A 539 -1.74 -17.83 4.04
N VAL A 540 -0.51 -17.33 4.04
CA VAL A 540 0.64 -17.99 4.70
C VAL A 540 0.39 -18.17 6.19
N LEU A 541 -0.14 -17.18 6.87
CA LEU A 541 -0.48 -17.29 8.31
C LEU A 541 -1.64 -18.23 8.57
N TRP A 542 -2.65 -18.29 7.70
CA TRP A 542 -3.73 -19.29 7.77
C TRP A 542 -3.19 -20.72 7.57
N MET A 543 -2.32 -20.92 6.59
CA MET A 543 -1.66 -22.22 6.37
C MET A 543 -0.77 -22.61 7.55
N LEU A 544 0.01 -21.69 8.11
CA LEU A 544 0.82 -21.92 9.31
C LEU A 544 -0.04 -22.29 10.52
N ARG A 545 -1.16 -21.60 10.71
CA ARG A 545 -2.15 -21.93 11.75
C ARG A 545 -2.64 -23.37 11.63
N ASP A 546 -2.98 -23.79 10.43
CA ASP A 546 -3.48 -25.13 10.16
C ASP A 546 -2.40 -26.22 10.34
N VAL A 547 -1.13 -25.90 10.07
CA VAL A 547 -0.01 -26.86 10.17
C VAL A 547 0.58 -26.91 11.57
N ALA A 548 0.78 -25.77 12.23
CA ALA A 548 1.42 -25.66 13.53
C ALA A 548 0.42 -25.66 14.71
N GLY A 549 -0.83 -25.25 14.45
CA GLY A 549 -1.89 -25.09 15.45
C GLY A 549 -1.88 -23.73 16.13
N ASP A 550 -3.08 -23.27 16.55
CA ASP A 550 -3.29 -21.97 17.22
C ASP A 550 -2.33 -21.70 18.39
N PRO A 551 -2.07 -22.64 19.32
CA PRO A 551 -1.20 -22.38 20.47
C PRO A 551 0.25 -22.10 20.05
N THR A 552 0.77 -22.84 19.06
CA THR A 552 2.14 -22.71 18.58
C THR A 552 2.31 -21.41 17.81
N LEU A 553 1.42 -21.09 16.87
CA LEU A 553 1.45 -19.84 16.11
C LEU A 553 1.32 -18.64 17.05
N SER A 554 0.38 -18.66 17.98
CA SER A 554 0.21 -17.60 18.97
C SER A 554 1.45 -17.42 19.86
N ALA A 555 2.10 -18.52 20.27
CA ALA A 555 3.33 -18.43 21.06
C ALA A 555 4.49 -17.79 20.26
N ALA A 556 4.62 -18.13 18.98
CA ALA A 556 5.61 -17.51 18.10
C ALA A 556 5.36 -16.01 17.88
N LEU A 557 4.10 -15.62 17.65
CA LEU A 557 3.71 -14.20 17.52
C LEU A 557 4.03 -13.40 18.79
N ARG A 558 3.78 -13.96 19.97
CA ARG A 558 4.12 -13.32 21.26
C ARG A 558 5.62 -13.19 21.50
N ALA A 559 6.40 -14.15 20.99
CA ALA A 559 7.85 -14.17 21.14
C ALA A 559 8.59 -13.29 20.13
N TYR A 560 7.90 -12.81 19.11
CA TYR A 560 8.50 -11.95 18.08
C TYR A 560 8.97 -10.62 18.67
N ASP A 561 10.22 -10.25 18.36
CA ASP A 561 10.86 -9.00 18.77
C ASP A 561 11.29 -8.19 17.53
N PRO A 562 10.60 -7.09 17.20
CA PRO A 562 10.95 -6.23 16.06
C PRO A 562 12.35 -5.64 16.16
N ALA A 563 12.84 -5.33 17.37
CA ALA A 563 14.16 -4.76 17.56
C ALA A 563 15.28 -5.75 17.19
N ALA A 564 15.06 -7.04 17.45
CA ALA A 564 15.99 -8.09 17.04
C ALA A 564 16.01 -8.26 15.51
N ASP A 565 14.89 -8.03 14.86
CA ASP A 565 14.74 -8.13 13.40
C ASP A 565 15.46 -6.99 12.65
N VAL A 566 15.34 -5.76 13.16
CA VAL A 566 16.07 -4.60 12.60
C VAL A 566 17.60 -4.80 12.65
N SER A 567 18.11 -5.45 13.69
CA SER A 567 19.56 -5.67 13.85
C SER A 567 20.16 -6.64 12.83
N LEU A 568 19.34 -7.49 12.22
CA LEU A 568 19.77 -8.51 11.25
C LEU A 568 19.88 -8.00 9.79
N GLY A 569 19.44 -6.76 9.52
CA GLY A 569 19.42 -6.18 8.17
C GLY A 569 18.36 -6.82 7.27
N TYR A 570 18.35 -6.42 5.98
CA TYR A 570 17.36 -6.88 4.98
C TYR A 570 17.71 -8.23 4.34
N SER A 571 18.79 -8.90 4.73
CA SER A 571 19.08 -10.22 4.21
C SER A 571 18.12 -11.25 4.80
N ARG A 572 17.80 -12.26 4.00
CA ARG A 572 16.92 -13.39 4.32
C ARG A 572 17.03 -13.77 5.79
N ASP A 573 15.89 -13.76 6.46
CA ASP A 573 15.79 -14.05 7.88
C ASP A 573 16.18 -15.53 8.15
N THR A 574 17.45 -15.76 8.38
CA THR A 574 18.01 -17.07 8.75
C THR A 574 18.54 -17.10 10.18
N GLY A 575 18.39 -15.98 10.90
CA GLY A 575 18.87 -15.84 12.28
C GLY A 575 18.03 -16.62 13.30
N PRO A 576 18.50 -16.77 14.53
CA PRO A 576 17.77 -17.48 15.60
C PRO A 576 16.47 -16.78 16.03
N SER A 577 16.28 -15.50 15.68
CA SER A 577 15.07 -14.72 15.88
C SER A 577 14.12 -14.75 14.68
N SER A 578 14.41 -15.50 13.62
CA SER A 578 13.53 -15.64 12.48
C SER A 578 12.18 -16.22 12.90
N PHE A 579 11.12 -15.84 12.21
CA PHE A 579 9.78 -16.33 12.54
C PHE A 579 9.69 -17.87 12.43
N GLU A 580 10.42 -18.49 11.50
CA GLU A 580 10.56 -19.95 11.43
C GLU A 580 11.13 -20.52 12.74
N LYS A 581 12.22 -19.93 13.26
CA LYS A 581 12.85 -20.37 14.51
C LYS A 581 11.96 -20.13 15.73
N LEU A 582 11.21 -19.06 15.74
CA LEU A 582 10.23 -18.81 16.81
C LEU A 582 9.12 -19.88 16.83
N LEU A 583 8.66 -20.36 15.67
CA LEU A 583 7.72 -21.47 15.59
C LEU A 583 8.33 -22.79 16.09
N GLU A 584 9.60 -23.08 15.74
CA GLU A 584 10.32 -24.23 16.26
C GLU A 584 10.44 -24.17 17.80
N GLN A 585 10.83 -23.02 18.35
CA GLN A 585 10.95 -22.77 19.78
C GLN A 585 9.59 -22.85 20.51
N ALA A 586 8.50 -22.44 19.85
CA ALA A 586 7.15 -22.55 20.37
C ALA A 586 6.64 -23.99 20.44
N GLY A 587 7.41 -24.97 19.95
CA GLY A 587 7.16 -26.40 20.15
C GLY A 587 6.54 -27.11 18.95
N THR A 588 6.65 -26.55 17.74
CA THR A 588 6.29 -27.33 16.55
C THR A 588 7.25 -28.53 16.45
N ARG A 589 6.67 -29.74 16.34
CA ARG A 589 7.45 -30.98 16.14
C ARG A 589 7.63 -31.31 14.66
N ARG A 590 7.16 -30.44 13.78
CA ARG A 590 7.14 -30.61 12.34
C ARG A 590 8.30 -29.80 11.74
N ASP A 591 8.95 -30.36 10.75
CA ASP A 591 9.87 -29.62 9.90
C ASP A 591 9.05 -28.68 9.00
N LEU A 592 9.22 -27.36 9.18
CA LEU A 592 8.60 -26.31 8.39
C LEU A 592 9.56 -25.69 7.38
N SER A 593 10.79 -26.16 7.27
CA SER A 593 11.80 -25.58 6.37
C SER A 593 11.36 -25.56 4.90
N TRP A 594 10.65 -26.61 4.45
CA TRP A 594 10.05 -26.65 3.12
C TRP A 594 9.02 -25.54 2.90
N PHE A 595 8.21 -25.25 3.96
CA PHE A 595 7.16 -24.25 3.90
C PHE A 595 7.78 -22.85 3.77
N PHE A 596 8.72 -22.51 4.65
CA PHE A 596 9.42 -21.22 4.58
C PHE A 596 10.22 -21.06 3.29
N ALA A 597 10.87 -22.13 2.81
CA ALA A 597 11.59 -22.11 1.54
C ALA A 597 10.68 -21.82 0.34
N ASP A 598 9.45 -22.35 0.33
CA ASP A 598 8.54 -22.24 -0.81
C ASP A 598 7.68 -20.96 -0.77
N TRP A 599 7.28 -20.53 0.44
CA TRP A 599 6.24 -19.51 0.60
C TRP A 599 6.74 -18.16 1.15
N VAL A 600 7.88 -18.15 1.86
CA VAL A 600 8.37 -16.94 2.54
C VAL A 600 9.71 -16.47 1.95
N ASN A 601 10.70 -17.36 1.88
CA ASN A 601 12.08 -17.00 1.52
C ASN A 601 12.34 -17.01 0.01
N ALA A 602 11.45 -17.65 -0.76
CA ALA A 602 11.47 -17.61 -2.21
C ALA A 602 10.02 -17.45 -2.70
N ASP A 603 9.89 -16.95 -3.93
CA ASP A 603 8.63 -17.01 -4.63
C ASP A 603 8.67 -18.14 -5.63
N LYS A 604 7.91 -19.19 -5.36
CA LYS A 604 7.77 -20.34 -6.25
C LYS A 604 6.42 -20.35 -6.98
N GLY A 605 5.64 -19.27 -6.87
CA GLY A 605 4.30 -19.21 -7.37
C GLY A 605 3.30 -19.94 -6.46
N LEU A 606 2.15 -20.31 -7.03
CA LEU A 606 1.08 -21.03 -6.33
C LEU A 606 1.05 -22.51 -6.70
N PRO A 607 0.48 -23.38 -5.85
CA PRO A 607 0.13 -24.73 -6.24
C PRO A 607 -1.01 -24.73 -7.27
N ASP A 608 -1.09 -25.80 -8.03
CA ASP A 608 -2.18 -26.13 -8.95
C ASP A 608 -2.63 -27.56 -8.63
N LEU A 609 -3.60 -27.66 -7.72
CA LEU A 609 -4.04 -28.92 -7.15
C LEU A 609 -5.17 -29.55 -7.97
N SER A 610 -5.25 -30.87 -7.93
CA SER A 610 -6.36 -31.61 -8.53
C SER A 610 -6.56 -32.95 -7.83
N ILE A 611 -7.79 -33.48 -7.86
CA ILE A 611 -8.11 -34.83 -7.45
C ILE A 611 -7.77 -35.77 -8.62
N ALA A 612 -6.61 -36.42 -8.55
CA ALA A 612 -6.14 -37.27 -9.64
C ALA A 612 -6.95 -38.59 -9.71
N SER A 613 -7.34 -39.16 -8.56
CA SER A 613 -8.21 -40.33 -8.49
C SER A 613 -8.72 -40.57 -7.07
N VAL A 614 -9.85 -41.24 -6.95
CA VAL A 614 -10.46 -41.66 -5.68
C VAL A 614 -10.81 -43.14 -5.75
N PHE A 615 -10.37 -43.91 -4.77
CA PHE A 615 -10.64 -45.36 -4.66
C PHE A 615 -11.33 -45.67 -3.32
N PRO A 616 -12.67 -45.71 -3.30
CA PRO A 616 -13.42 -46.19 -2.13
C PRO A 616 -13.43 -47.70 -2.09
N SER A 617 -13.13 -48.29 -0.94
CA SER A 617 -13.15 -49.74 -0.70
C SER A 617 -13.91 -50.04 0.59
N PRO A 618 -14.85 -51.00 0.60
CA PRO A 618 -15.48 -51.43 1.83
C PRO A 618 -14.46 -51.94 2.84
N ALA A 619 -14.62 -51.58 4.11
CA ALA A 619 -13.83 -52.05 5.24
C ALA A 619 -14.74 -52.83 6.21
N THR A 620 -14.25 -53.16 7.41
CA THR A 620 -15.01 -53.88 8.43
C THR A 620 -16.07 -52.98 9.10
N ALA A 621 -17.14 -53.56 9.60
CA ALA A 621 -18.16 -52.90 10.43
C ALA A 621 -18.89 -51.71 9.77
N GLY A 622 -19.10 -51.73 8.45
CA GLY A 622 -19.82 -50.69 7.74
C GLY A 622 -18.95 -49.43 7.45
N GLU A 623 -17.66 -49.52 7.70
CA GLU A 623 -16.69 -48.51 7.35
C GLU A 623 -16.23 -48.66 5.90
N TRP A 624 -15.69 -47.55 5.37
CA TRP A 624 -15.08 -47.48 4.04
C TRP A 624 -13.70 -46.87 4.15
N LEU A 625 -12.73 -47.50 3.52
CA LEU A 625 -11.38 -46.92 3.30
C LEU A 625 -11.39 -46.20 1.97
N VAL A 626 -11.17 -44.88 2.00
CA VAL A 626 -11.11 -44.06 0.80
C VAL A 626 -9.66 -43.60 0.58
N THR A 627 -9.07 -44.02 -0.54
CA THR A 627 -7.74 -43.53 -0.96
C THR A 627 -7.94 -42.41 -1.95
N VAL A 628 -7.46 -41.22 -1.61
CA VAL A 628 -7.53 -40.03 -2.46
C VAL A 628 -6.14 -39.68 -2.93
N ASN A 629 -5.92 -39.68 -4.24
CA ASN A 629 -4.69 -39.23 -4.85
C ASN A 629 -4.83 -37.76 -5.28
N VAL A 630 -3.99 -36.92 -4.72
CA VAL A 630 -3.92 -35.47 -5.03
C VAL A 630 -2.69 -35.21 -5.87
N ALA A 631 -2.84 -34.50 -6.98
CA ALA A 631 -1.75 -34.03 -7.81
C ALA A 631 -1.57 -32.51 -7.65
N ASN A 632 -0.35 -32.05 -7.71
CA ASN A 632 0.02 -30.64 -7.73
C ASN A 632 0.85 -30.38 -9.00
N ASN A 633 0.31 -29.62 -9.93
CA ASN A 633 1.01 -29.22 -11.16
C ASN A 633 1.73 -27.88 -10.99
N GLY A 634 1.54 -27.17 -9.85
CA GLY A 634 2.21 -25.93 -9.51
C GLY A 634 3.60 -26.13 -8.93
N TYR A 635 4.26 -25.04 -8.61
CA TYR A 635 5.65 -25.02 -8.17
C TYR A 635 5.84 -24.79 -6.67
N ALA A 636 4.79 -24.38 -5.95
CA ALA A 636 4.80 -24.34 -4.48
C ALA A 636 4.26 -25.66 -3.92
N SER A 637 4.93 -26.23 -2.93
CA SER A 637 4.41 -27.38 -2.16
C SER A 637 3.28 -26.90 -1.25
N ALA A 638 2.30 -27.76 -0.97
CA ALA A 638 1.20 -27.41 -0.11
C ALA A 638 0.82 -28.59 0.82
N GLU A 639 0.35 -28.28 2.03
CA GLU A 639 -0.30 -29.24 2.90
C GLU A 639 -1.79 -28.98 2.92
N VAL A 640 -2.53 -29.85 2.25
CA VAL A 640 -3.94 -29.63 1.94
C VAL A 640 -4.87 -30.50 2.78
N PRO A 641 -6.02 -30.00 3.25
CA PRO A 641 -7.06 -30.80 3.82
C PRO A 641 -7.75 -31.65 2.75
N VAL A 642 -7.91 -32.94 3.04
CA VAL A 642 -8.70 -33.88 2.25
C VAL A 642 -9.88 -34.30 3.09
N THR A 643 -11.09 -34.02 2.63
CA THR A 643 -12.34 -34.32 3.33
C THR A 643 -13.14 -35.32 2.55
N VAL A 644 -13.61 -36.37 3.24
CA VAL A 644 -14.53 -37.38 2.69
C VAL A 644 -15.85 -37.26 3.45
N ARG A 645 -16.98 -37.29 2.72
CA ARG A 645 -18.33 -37.21 3.27
C ARG A 645 -19.13 -38.48 2.97
N SER A 646 -19.89 -38.93 3.99
CA SER A 646 -20.78 -40.09 3.89
C SER A 646 -22.02 -39.86 4.77
N GLY A 647 -23.20 -39.63 4.16
CA GLY A 647 -24.38 -39.22 4.89
C GLY A 647 -24.13 -37.95 5.71
N SER A 648 -24.30 -38.04 7.02
CA SER A 648 -23.99 -36.96 7.98
C SER A 648 -22.54 -36.98 8.49
N ASN A 649 -21.76 -38.02 8.13
CA ASN A 649 -20.39 -38.18 8.61
C ASN A 649 -19.40 -37.44 7.68
N SER A 650 -18.38 -36.84 8.28
CA SER A 650 -17.29 -36.19 7.58
C SER A 650 -15.97 -36.51 8.30
N VAL A 651 -14.95 -36.85 7.53
CA VAL A 651 -13.58 -37.07 8.02
C VAL A 651 -12.64 -36.25 7.20
N THR A 652 -11.80 -35.46 7.86
CA THR A 652 -10.77 -34.63 7.22
C THR A 652 -9.40 -35.04 7.74
N GLN A 653 -8.45 -35.21 6.82
CA GLN A 653 -7.02 -35.37 7.12
C GLN A 653 -6.20 -34.53 6.17
N ARG A 654 -5.04 -34.10 6.63
CA ARG A 654 -4.13 -33.28 5.81
C ARG A 654 -3.07 -34.14 5.14
N VAL A 655 -2.68 -33.75 3.93
CA VAL A 655 -1.62 -34.40 3.17
C VAL A 655 -0.70 -33.34 2.55
N GLN A 656 0.60 -33.52 2.72
CA GLN A 656 1.59 -32.70 2.03
C GLN A 656 1.76 -33.19 0.58
N VAL A 657 1.50 -32.30 -0.37
CA VAL A 657 1.64 -32.55 -1.80
C VAL A 657 2.84 -31.73 -2.29
N PRO A 658 3.93 -32.37 -2.72
CA PRO A 658 5.12 -31.65 -3.18
C PRO A 658 4.84 -30.92 -4.50
N ALA A 659 5.61 -29.89 -4.77
CA ALA A 659 5.63 -29.19 -6.04
C ALA A 659 5.83 -30.16 -7.21
N ARG A 660 5.07 -30.02 -8.30
CA ARG A 660 5.12 -30.87 -9.48
C ARG A 660 4.99 -32.37 -9.19
N GLY A 661 4.28 -32.70 -8.11
CA GLY A 661 4.23 -34.05 -7.59
C GLY A 661 2.81 -34.55 -7.24
N LYS A 662 2.74 -35.70 -6.62
CA LYS A 662 1.49 -36.34 -6.18
C LYS A 662 1.67 -36.90 -4.78
N ALA A 663 0.56 -36.93 -4.04
CA ALA A 663 0.47 -37.57 -2.75
C ALA A 663 -0.84 -38.33 -2.61
N ALA A 664 -0.84 -39.39 -1.79
CA ALA A 664 -2.03 -40.20 -1.50
C ALA A 664 -2.42 -40.07 -0.05
N GLN A 665 -3.70 -39.80 0.22
CA GLN A 665 -4.27 -39.79 1.55
C GLN A 665 -5.29 -40.91 1.69
N ARG A 666 -5.24 -41.63 2.82
CA ARG A 666 -6.20 -42.70 3.15
C ARG A 666 -7.05 -42.28 4.32
N LEU A 667 -8.35 -42.31 4.15
CA LEU A 667 -9.33 -41.94 5.17
C LEU A 667 -10.29 -43.10 5.44
N LEU A 668 -10.55 -43.36 6.69
CA LEU A 668 -11.55 -44.34 7.11
C LEU A 668 -12.80 -43.56 7.53
N ILE A 669 -13.95 -43.90 6.96
CA ILE A 669 -15.23 -43.22 7.21
C ILE A 669 -16.36 -44.23 7.38
N LEU A 670 -17.28 -43.97 8.33
CA LEU A 670 -18.46 -44.77 8.52
C LEU A 670 -19.50 -44.45 7.42
N GLY A 671 -19.99 -45.53 6.74
CA GLY A 671 -20.98 -45.45 5.67
C GLY A 671 -20.34 -45.22 4.28
N LYS A 672 -21.15 -45.46 3.22
CA LYS A 672 -20.68 -45.32 1.85
C LYS A 672 -20.34 -43.87 1.51
N PRO A 673 -19.11 -43.53 1.08
CA PRO A 673 -18.74 -42.20 0.74
C PRO A 673 -19.45 -41.73 -0.56
N PHE A 674 -19.89 -40.49 -0.59
CA PHE A 674 -20.55 -39.88 -1.75
C PHE A 674 -19.80 -38.67 -2.31
N GLU A 675 -18.92 -38.04 -1.51
CA GLU A 675 -18.19 -36.84 -1.91
C GLU A 675 -16.78 -36.83 -1.33
N VAL A 676 -15.82 -36.36 -2.11
CA VAL A 676 -14.45 -36.04 -1.71
C VAL A 676 -14.16 -34.61 -2.07
N GLN A 677 -13.62 -33.87 -1.10
CA GLN A 677 -13.17 -32.49 -1.28
C GLN A 677 -11.68 -32.42 -0.96
N VAL A 678 -10.93 -31.69 -1.80
CA VAL A 678 -9.52 -31.34 -1.59
C VAL A 678 -9.41 -29.83 -1.54
N ASN A 679 -8.66 -29.30 -0.57
CA ASN A 679 -8.59 -27.90 -0.19
C ASN A 679 -9.95 -27.37 0.32
N ASP A 680 -9.93 -26.47 1.26
CA ASP A 680 -11.11 -25.81 1.84
C ASP A 680 -11.12 -24.29 1.60
N GLY A 681 -10.15 -23.80 0.81
CA GLY A 681 -9.94 -22.37 0.55
C GLY A 681 -8.78 -21.76 1.36
N THR A 682 -8.14 -22.53 2.25
CA THR A 682 -6.97 -22.03 3.01
C THR A 682 -5.69 -21.94 2.18
N ILE A 683 -5.60 -22.70 1.10
CA ILE A 683 -4.43 -22.71 0.23
C ILE A 683 -4.80 -21.99 -1.07
N PRO A 684 -4.15 -20.86 -1.39
CA PRO A 684 -4.42 -20.16 -2.64
C PRO A 684 -3.87 -20.95 -3.82
N GLU A 685 -4.64 -21.02 -4.88
CA GLU A 685 -4.29 -21.71 -6.11
C GLU A 685 -4.47 -20.79 -7.33
N THR A 686 -3.84 -21.15 -8.44
CA THR A 686 -3.91 -20.35 -9.67
C THR A 686 -5.33 -20.22 -10.22
N GLN A 687 -6.14 -21.29 -10.15
CA GLN A 687 -7.48 -21.32 -10.75
C GLN A 687 -8.61 -21.40 -9.73
N ALA A 688 -8.60 -22.40 -8.87
CA ALA A 688 -9.66 -22.64 -7.87
C ALA A 688 -9.07 -23.16 -6.60
N SER A 689 -9.64 -22.76 -5.44
CA SER A 689 -9.15 -23.18 -4.12
C SER A 689 -9.90 -24.37 -3.53
N VAL A 690 -10.93 -24.88 -4.20
CA VAL A 690 -11.72 -26.02 -3.70
C VAL A 690 -12.01 -26.98 -4.85
N HIS A 691 -11.60 -28.25 -4.67
CA HIS A 691 -11.83 -29.31 -5.63
C HIS A 691 -12.78 -30.34 -5.04
N VAL A 692 -13.88 -30.63 -5.72
CA VAL A 692 -14.91 -31.58 -5.29
C VAL A 692 -15.15 -32.65 -6.33
N THR A 693 -15.17 -33.92 -5.89
CA THR A 693 -15.56 -35.06 -6.71
C THR A 693 -16.70 -35.82 -6.04
N ARG A 694 -17.80 -36.01 -6.76
CA ARG A 694 -18.92 -36.85 -6.33
C ARG A 694 -18.71 -38.27 -6.81
N LEU A 695 -18.90 -39.25 -5.91
CA LEU A 695 -18.62 -40.66 -6.16
C LEU A 695 -19.80 -41.42 -6.77
N ASP A 696 -21.02 -40.90 -6.66
CA ASP A 696 -22.24 -41.57 -7.14
C ASP A 696 -22.47 -41.44 -8.71
N GLN A 697 -21.71 -40.58 -9.40
CA GLN A 697 -21.83 -40.39 -10.84
C GLN A 697 -20.83 -41.21 -11.66
N ALA A 698 -20.00 -42.06 -11.06
CA ALA A 698 -18.95 -42.81 -11.79
C ALA A 698 -19.42 -44.16 -12.38
N ALA A 699 -20.73 -44.43 -12.46
CA ALA A 699 -21.23 -45.68 -13.05
C ALA A 699 -22.51 -45.45 -13.87
N GLY A 700 -22.43 -44.78 -14.99
CA GLY A 700 -23.50 -44.69 -15.94
C GLY A 700 -23.42 -43.50 -16.86
N ASP A 701 -22.95 -43.71 -18.08
CA ASP A 701 -23.16 -43.06 -19.37
C ASP A 701 -21.88 -42.69 -20.10
N SER A 702 -21.24 -43.75 -20.60
CA SER A 702 -20.64 -43.61 -21.94
C SER A 702 -21.77 -43.77 -22.96
N PRO A 703 -22.12 -42.79 -23.78
CA PRO A 703 -23.01 -43.04 -24.89
C PRO A 703 -22.31 -44.00 -25.85
N ALA A 704 -22.92 -45.18 -26.06
CA ALA A 704 -22.52 -46.12 -27.05
C ALA A 704 -22.42 -45.40 -28.40
N ALA A 705 -21.23 -45.39 -28.97
CA ALA A 705 -21.03 -44.98 -30.36
C ALA A 705 -21.85 -45.87 -31.28
N THR A 706 -22.97 -45.38 -31.76
CA THR A 706 -23.65 -45.91 -32.93
C THR A 706 -22.80 -45.57 -34.14
N GLN A 707 -22.12 -46.56 -34.68
CA GLN A 707 -21.58 -46.54 -36.03
C GLN A 707 -22.68 -46.83 -37.03
N PRO A 708 -22.67 -46.15 -38.21
CA PRO A 708 -23.60 -46.42 -39.30
C PRO A 708 -23.28 -47.71 -40.07
#